data_baf8498f08f44c18d0ff4258a3adddc0
#
_entry.id   baf8498f08f44c18d0ff4258a3adddc0
#
_cell.length_a   1.000
_cell.length_b   1.000
_cell.length_c   1.000
_cell.angle_alpha   90.00
_cell.angle_beta   90.00
_cell.angle_gamma   90.00
#
_symmetry.space_group_name_H-M   'P 1'
#
loop_
_entity.id
_entity.type
_entity.pdbx_description
1 polymer ?
#
loop_
_entity_poly.entity_id
_entity_poly.type
_entity_poly.pdbx_seq_one_letter_code
_entity_poly.pdbx_strand_id
1 'polypeptide(L)'
;MTRQLLLLFLLPIISLQGTERRNLKRENLVPWCIVPFDASKRSPEERAKMLVRLGLKRSAYDWRAQHVPEFEEEILQYKKHGIEFFAFWNIHEKAFELFQKHKIHPQIWKTLSSPKSGNQEEKIRSAKEAMVPLAKRTAEIGCKLGLYNHGGWGGEPENLVAVCKALRAEGHEHLGIVYNWHHGHGRIEEWKQDLELMLPYLHCLNLNGMNTGAQPKILELGKGEHERTMLKVVLESEYNGPVGILDHQNELDAEESLQANLAGLDTLLGKINSLETKNDPLPFPENRLRHFYRTQAQSFIAKEDRNYSRTLQPFPGLDGGGWGHWGQNPESNNTDTRLNEMDFGGVLMQATNHAEGWANKGVSVQAGNYSAVFDPEKLSFVDAWEGGLPEWGSRRYGITSGIKAKGKKVGGFPAGKWTLPEKIETKYLGFYKAKGRIVFGYRIGKTEIYEWVEGKGELTYQRFIQGKLPEGVAFTGNDFIRESSISDLIELLQPAEAQWSDKVVITKGKLGKALHHSPYVIDTLTIPYRDLNPYKTPMRIGGVGVFSDGQIAVCTIMGDVWIVDGIDDTLKKLVWKRFASGLNQPLGLVVNDDLIHVIGRDQLTRLHDMNQDGEADFYECLTNEFPTARGNSFALTLHQDDQDRFYWFTRSSQFGMTRFSPGSKPIAVATGLRGCNGTGVSPDGSIVFAMPQEGSWQPASGIFEVG
;
A
#
# COMPACT_ATOMS: atom_id res chain seq x y z
N MET A 1 7.08 -10.64 -88.17
CA MET A 1 5.93 -9.97 -87.46
C MET A 1 5.35 -11.00 -86.54
N THR A 2 5.86 -11.06 -85.36
CA THR A 2 5.45 -11.99 -84.28
C THR A 2 4.63 -11.22 -83.20
N ARG A 3 3.36 -11.55 -83.12
CA ARG A 3 2.48 -11.03 -82.09
C ARG A 3 2.69 -11.82 -80.78
N GLN A 4 3.23 -11.18 -79.74
CA GLN A 4 3.25 -11.72 -78.42
C GLN A 4 1.85 -11.51 -77.77
N LEU A 5 1.23 -12.62 -77.34
CA LEU A 5 0.03 -12.63 -76.51
C LEU A 5 0.46 -12.41 -75.07
N LEU A 6 0.03 -11.30 -74.48
CA LEU A 6 0.15 -11.03 -73.01
C LEU A 6 -1.03 -11.70 -72.35
N LEU A 7 -0.80 -12.81 -71.62
CA LEU A 7 -1.78 -13.39 -70.70
C LEU A 7 -1.75 -12.60 -69.39
N LEU A 8 -2.76 -11.76 -69.13
CA LEU A 8 -3.02 -11.20 -67.81
C LEU A 8 -3.64 -12.28 -66.92
N PHE A 9 -2.88 -12.74 -65.93
CA PHE A 9 -3.44 -13.47 -64.78
C PHE A 9 -4.21 -12.50 -63.90
N LEU A 10 -5.52 -12.50 -63.97
CA LEU A 10 -6.41 -11.91 -62.97
C LEU A 10 -6.39 -12.86 -61.77
N LEU A 11 -5.58 -12.52 -60.75
CA LEU A 11 -5.76 -13.06 -59.40
C LEU A 11 -7.06 -12.47 -58.84
N PRO A 12 -7.98 -13.28 -58.31
CA PRO A 12 -9.14 -12.76 -57.64
C PRO A 12 -8.66 -12.01 -56.41
N ILE A 13 -8.90 -10.71 -56.35
CA ILE A 13 -8.87 -9.93 -55.13
C ILE A 13 -10.02 -10.48 -54.30
N ILE A 14 -9.72 -11.43 -53.39
CA ILE A 14 -10.64 -11.80 -52.30
C ILE A 14 -10.73 -10.56 -51.43
N SER A 15 -11.78 -9.77 -51.63
CA SER A 15 -12.18 -8.74 -50.69
C SER A 15 -12.47 -9.46 -49.38
N LEU A 16 -11.61 -9.27 -48.40
CA LEU A 16 -11.93 -9.54 -47.00
C LEU A 16 -13.06 -8.58 -46.54
N GLN A 17 -14.26 -8.81 -47.04
CA GLN A 17 -15.45 -8.36 -46.33
C GLN A 17 -15.47 -9.21 -45.06
N GLY A 18 -15.28 -8.57 -43.91
CA GLY A 18 -15.33 -9.21 -42.59
C GLY A 18 -16.61 -10.01 -42.45
N THR A 19 -16.54 -11.31 -42.64
CA THR A 19 -17.63 -12.22 -42.30
C THR A 19 -17.78 -12.16 -40.80
N GLU A 20 -18.85 -11.49 -40.39
CA GLU A 20 -19.29 -11.41 -38.99
C GLU A 20 -19.37 -12.83 -38.43
N ARG A 21 -18.37 -13.25 -37.63
CA ARG A 21 -18.30 -14.63 -37.14
C ARG A 21 -19.46 -14.92 -36.20
N ARG A 22 -20.26 -15.91 -36.56
CA ARG A 22 -21.49 -16.28 -35.83
C ARG A 22 -21.21 -16.60 -34.35
N ASN A 23 -20.06 -17.22 -34.02
CA ASN A 23 -19.73 -17.62 -32.65
C ASN A 23 -19.36 -16.44 -31.72
N LEU A 24 -19.05 -15.27 -32.27
CA LEU A 24 -18.80 -14.04 -31.52
C LEU A 24 -20.02 -13.12 -31.42
N LYS A 25 -21.16 -13.50 -32.03
CA LYS A 25 -22.42 -12.77 -31.81
C LYS A 25 -22.86 -12.94 -30.37
N ARG A 26 -23.41 -11.87 -29.78
CA ARG A 26 -23.79 -11.78 -28.38
C ARG A 26 -24.63 -12.96 -27.91
N GLU A 27 -25.59 -13.36 -28.73
CA GLU A 27 -26.48 -14.51 -28.46
C GLU A 27 -25.76 -15.88 -28.37
N ASN A 28 -24.52 -15.99 -28.91
CA ASN A 28 -23.74 -17.21 -28.92
C ASN A 28 -22.61 -17.20 -27.90
N LEU A 29 -22.39 -16.08 -27.22
CA LEU A 29 -21.41 -15.98 -26.14
C LEU A 29 -21.88 -16.70 -24.89
N VAL A 30 -20.92 -17.23 -24.11
CA VAL A 30 -21.17 -18.01 -22.90
C VAL A 30 -20.60 -17.25 -21.70
N PRO A 31 -21.39 -16.50 -20.93
CA PRO A 31 -20.95 -15.93 -19.67
C PRO A 31 -20.55 -17.04 -18.70
N TRP A 32 -19.46 -16.81 -17.98
CA TRP A 32 -18.79 -17.77 -17.11
C TRP A 32 -18.40 -17.11 -15.80
N CYS A 33 -18.53 -17.80 -14.64
CA CYS A 33 -18.22 -17.28 -13.31
C CYS A 33 -19.17 -16.16 -12.84
N ILE A 34 -20.45 -16.23 -13.16
CA ILE A 34 -21.47 -15.24 -12.79
C ILE A 34 -22.38 -15.67 -11.62
N VAL A 35 -22.15 -16.85 -11.06
CA VAL A 35 -23.00 -17.38 -9.96
C VAL A 35 -22.37 -17.08 -8.59
N PRO A 36 -21.17 -17.58 -8.25
CA PRO A 36 -20.56 -17.30 -6.96
C PRO A 36 -19.85 -15.94 -6.91
N PHE A 37 -19.68 -15.26 -8.05
CA PHE A 37 -18.93 -14.02 -8.18
C PHE A 37 -19.80 -12.81 -8.53
N ASP A 38 -21.07 -12.87 -8.16
CA ASP A 38 -22.02 -11.76 -8.29
C ASP A 38 -22.21 -11.06 -6.94
N ALA A 39 -21.79 -9.81 -6.83
CA ALA A 39 -21.96 -9.01 -5.62
C ALA A 39 -23.45 -8.81 -5.25
N SER A 40 -24.34 -8.79 -6.25
CA SER A 40 -25.78 -8.69 -6.06
C SER A 40 -26.43 -9.99 -5.63
N LYS A 41 -25.70 -11.11 -5.63
CA LYS A 41 -26.18 -12.46 -5.21
C LYS A 41 -27.54 -12.82 -5.81
N ARG A 42 -27.68 -12.61 -7.12
CA ARG A 42 -28.94 -12.82 -7.84
C ARG A 42 -29.42 -14.24 -7.66
N SER A 43 -30.73 -14.36 -7.44
CA SER A 43 -31.47 -15.63 -7.54
C SER A 43 -31.44 -16.18 -8.97
N PRO A 44 -31.76 -17.45 -9.18
CA PRO A 44 -31.87 -18.03 -10.52
C PRO A 44 -32.76 -17.23 -11.48
N GLU A 45 -33.90 -16.72 -11.02
CA GLU A 45 -34.83 -15.92 -11.83
C GLU A 45 -34.22 -14.56 -12.21
N GLU A 46 -33.59 -13.86 -11.25
CA GLU A 46 -32.95 -12.56 -11.50
C GLU A 46 -31.75 -12.71 -12.44
N ARG A 47 -30.97 -13.78 -12.30
CA ARG A 47 -29.86 -14.10 -13.19
C ARG A 47 -30.34 -14.39 -14.61
N ALA A 48 -31.39 -15.19 -14.79
CA ALA A 48 -31.98 -15.43 -16.10
C ALA A 48 -32.45 -14.12 -16.75
N LYS A 49 -33.17 -13.26 -15.99
CA LYS A 49 -33.61 -11.95 -16.48
C LYS A 49 -32.41 -11.03 -16.85
N MET A 50 -31.33 -11.04 -16.09
CA MET A 50 -30.08 -10.32 -16.39
C MET A 50 -29.50 -10.77 -17.73
N LEU A 51 -29.38 -12.08 -17.96
CA LEU A 51 -28.85 -12.62 -19.21
C LEU A 51 -29.68 -12.20 -20.42
N VAL A 52 -31.04 -12.22 -20.28
CA VAL A 52 -31.96 -11.74 -21.32
C VAL A 52 -31.76 -10.26 -21.62
N ARG A 53 -31.65 -9.41 -20.60
CA ARG A 53 -31.37 -7.96 -20.79
C ARG A 53 -30.06 -7.71 -21.54
N LEU A 54 -29.05 -8.52 -21.28
CA LEU A 54 -27.77 -8.44 -21.95
C LEU A 54 -27.75 -9.07 -23.34
N GLY A 55 -28.85 -9.68 -23.80
CA GLY A 55 -28.93 -10.37 -25.10
C GLY A 55 -28.16 -11.70 -25.14
N LEU A 56 -27.84 -12.28 -24.00
CA LEU A 56 -27.14 -13.55 -23.86
C LEU A 56 -28.14 -14.70 -23.80
N LYS A 57 -27.90 -15.75 -24.58
CA LYS A 57 -28.77 -16.92 -24.68
C LYS A 57 -28.14 -18.21 -24.18
N ARG A 58 -26.95 -18.13 -23.61
CA ARG A 58 -26.17 -19.26 -23.07
C ARG A 58 -25.60 -18.88 -21.72
N SER A 59 -25.32 -19.88 -20.88
CA SER A 59 -24.55 -19.67 -19.64
C SER A 59 -23.80 -20.92 -19.23
N ALA A 60 -22.59 -20.74 -18.73
CA ALA A 60 -21.83 -21.76 -18.02
C ALA A 60 -22.06 -21.57 -16.52
N TYR A 61 -22.52 -22.64 -15.87
CA TYR A 61 -22.87 -22.61 -14.45
C TYR A 61 -21.72 -23.10 -13.59
N ASP A 62 -21.14 -22.22 -12.82
CA ASP A 62 -20.23 -22.55 -11.74
C ASP A 62 -20.96 -22.44 -10.40
N TRP A 63 -20.59 -23.26 -9.45
CA TRP A 63 -21.34 -23.39 -8.21
C TRP A 63 -20.45 -23.54 -6.98
N ARG A 64 -21.04 -23.29 -5.82
CA ARG A 64 -20.48 -23.60 -4.50
C ARG A 64 -21.55 -24.34 -3.70
N ALA A 65 -21.22 -24.90 -2.55
CA ALA A 65 -22.13 -25.74 -1.76
C ALA A 65 -23.49 -25.08 -1.49
N GLN A 66 -23.53 -23.78 -1.28
CA GLN A 66 -24.78 -23.03 -1.04
C GLN A 66 -25.73 -23.01 -2.25
N HIS A 67 -25.26 -23.22 -3.48
CA HIS A 67 -26.07 -23.20 -4.70
C HIS A 67 -26.70 -24.58 -5.03
N VAL A 68 -26.30 -25.64 -4.31
CA VAL A 68 -26.82 -26.99 -4.57
C VAL A 68 -28.35 -27.08 -4.45
N PRO A 69 -29.01 -26.41 -3.49
CA PRO A 69 -30.49 -26.40 -3.44
C PRO A 69 -31.13 -25.73 -4.65
N GLU A 70 -30.45 -24.82 -5.32
CA GLU A 70 -30.97 -23.98 -6.42
C GLU A 70 -30.75 -24.59 -7.81
N PHE A 71 -30.06 -25.72 -7.95
CA PHE A 71 -29.72 -26.31 -9.25
C PHE A 71 -30.93 -26.54 -10.13
N GLU A 72 -32.02 -27.05 -9.58
CA GLU A 72 -33.25 -27.32 -10.34
C GLU A 72 -33.92 -26.03 -10.78
N GLU A 73 -34.01 -25.05 -9.88
CA GLU A 73 -34.59 -23.75 -10.18
C GLU A 73 -33.80 -23.02 -11.28
N GLU A 74 -32.49 -23.08 -11.26
CA GLU A 74 -31.64 -22.50 -12.32
C GLU A 74 -31.97 -23.12 -13.70
N ILE A 75 -32.10 -24.45 -13.77
CA ILE A 75 -32.47 -25.14 -14.99
C ILE A 75 -33.86 -24.69 -15.47
N LEU A 76 -34.81 -24.58 -14.56
CA LEU A 76 -36.19 -24.18 -14.88
C LEU A 76 -36.25 -22.73 -15.36
N GLN A 77 -35.56 -21.82 -14.69
CA GLN A 77 -35.53 -20.41 -15.09
C GLN A 77 -34.80 -20.21 -16.42
N TYR A 78 -33.71 -20.92 -16.69
CA TYR A 78 -33.08 -20.87 -17.99
C TYR A 78 -33.99 -21.38 -19.10
N LYS A 79 -34.70 -22.51 -18.91
CA LYS A 79 -35.69 -22.98 -19.85
C LYS A 79 -36.83 -21.98 -20.09
N LYS A 80 -37.39 -21.40 -19.04
CA LYS A 80 -38.44 -20.39 -19.09
C LYS A 80 -38.02 -19.17 -19.92
N HIS A 81 -36.76 -18.76 -19.83
CA HIS A 81 -36.25 -17.57 -20.48
C HIS A 81 -35.51 -17.85 -21.80
N GLY A 82 -35.51 -19.11 -22.29
CA GLY A 82 -34.87 -19.49 -23.55
C GLY A 82 -33.33 -19.42 -23.51
N ILE A 83 -32.75 -19.64 -22.36
CA ILE A 83 -31.29 -19.67 -22.12
C ILE A 83 -30.83 -21.13 -22.15
N GLU A 84 -29.78 -21.41 -22.94
CA GLU A 84 -29.13 -22.72 -22.95
C GLU A 84 -28.29 -22.88 -21.69
N PHE A 85 -28.56 -23.93 -20.88
CA PHE A 85 -27.65 -24.37 -19.83
C PHE A 85 -26.43 -25.04 -20.46
N PHE A 86 -25.48 -24.22 -20.92
CA PHE A 86 -24.43 -24.63 -21.84
C PHE A 86 -23.35 -25.49 -21.18
N ALA A 87 -22.91 -25.14 -19.98
CA ALA A 87 -21.86 -25.89 -19.29
C ALA A 87 -22.08 -25.89 -17.77
N PHE A 88 -21.50 -26.89 -17.11
CA PHE A 88 -21.50 -27.07 -15.66
C PHE A 88 -20.07 -27.33 -15.17
N TRP A 89 -19.65 -26.55 -14.18
CA TRP A 89 -18.34 -26.65 -13.59
C TRP A 89 -18.25 -27.80 -12.58
N ASN A 90 -17.19 -28.64 -12.74
CA ASN A 90 -16.92 -29.77 -11.86
C ASN A 90 -18.01 -30.85 -11.93
N ILE A 91 -18.16 -31.66 -10.90
CA ILE A 91 -19.09 -32.80 -10.83
C ILE A 91 -19.98 -32.69 -9.59
N HIS A 92 -21.27 -33.04 -9.76
CA HIS A 92 -22.21 -33.20 -8.66
C HIS A 92 -23.35 -34.15 -9.09
N GLU A 93 -23.51 -35.26 -8.35
CA GLU A 93 -24.52 -36.29 -8.75
C GLU A 93 -25.93 -35.74 -8.81
N LYS A 94 -26.34 -34.89 -7.86
CA LYS A 94 -27.66 -34.22 -7.93
C LYS A 94 -27.84 -33.44 -9.22
N ALA A 95 -26.80 -32.78 -9.71
CA ALA A 95 -26.89 -32.05 -10.98
C ALA A 95 -27.04 -33.04 -12.16
N PHE A 96 -26.30 -34.13 -12.16
CA PHE A 96 -26.40 -35.16 -13.19
C PHE A 96 -27.79 -35.82 -13.24
N GLU A 97 -28.39 -36.12 -12.09
CA GLU A 97 -29.79 -36.57 -12.00
C GLU A 97 -30.77 -35.54 -12.58
N LEU A 98 -30.57 -34.27 -12.30
CA LEU A 98 -31.38 -33.18 -12.81
C LEU A 98 -31.22 -33.00 -14.33
N PHE A 99 -30.02 -33.17 -14.88
CA PHE A 99 -29.76 -33.11 -16.32
C PHE A 99 -30.53 -34.20 -17.04
N GLN A 100 -30.53 -35.43 -16.52
CA GLN A 100 -31.33 -36.52 -17.05
C GLN A 100 -32.84 -36.24 -16.91
N LYS A 101 -33.32 -35.81 -15.72
CA LYS A 101 -34.71 -35.46 -15.44
C LYS A 101 -35.25 -34.41 -16.40
N HIS A 102 -34.46 -33.38 -16.65
CA HIS A 102 -34.85 -32.24 -17.48
C HIS A 102 -34.41 -32.38 -18.93
N LYS A 103 -33.80 -33.51 -19.31
CA LYS A 103 -33.32 -33.80 -20.69
C LYS A 103 -32.43 -32.68 -21.27
N ILE A 104 -31.47 -32.22 -20.50
CA ILE A 104 -30.43 -31.27 -20.90
C ILE A 104 -29.07 -31.96 -20.89
N HIS A 105 -28.18 -31.53 -21.77
CA HIS A 105 -26.86 -32.14 -21.97
C HIS A 105 -25.74 -31.10 -21.96
N PRO A 106 -25.48 -30.38 -20.83
CA PRO A 106 -24.45 -29.40 -20.77
C PRO A 106 -23.08 -30.02 -20.92
N GLN A 107 -22.11 -29.22 -21.32
CA GLN A 107 -20.72 -29.63 -21.19
C GLN A 107 -20.32 -29.72 -19.71
N ILE A 108 -19.62 -30.76 -19.30
CA ILE A 108 -19.06 -30.89 -17.95
C ILE A 108 -17.60 -30.45 -18.03
N TRP A 109 -17.25 -29.35 -17.34
CA TRP A 109 -15.91 -28.81 -17.32
C TRP A 109 -15.17 -29.28 -16.09
N LYS A 110 -14.09 -30.02 -16.27
CA LYS A 110 -13.30 -30.60 -15.18
C LYS A 110 -11.83 -30.30 -15.36
N THR A 111 -11.19 -29.74 -14.31
CA THR A 111 -9.75 -29.53 -14.26
C THR A 111 -9.02 -30.86 -14.48
N LEU A 112 -8.06 -30.84 -15.43
CA LEU A 112 -7.14 -31.96 -15.60
C LEU A 112 -6.11 -31.93 -14.47
N SER A 113 -6.00 -33.04 -13.73
CA SER A 113 -5.07 -33.16 -12.63
C SER A 113 -3.61 -33.15 -13.10
N SER A 114 -2.74 -32.52 -12.32
CA SER A 114 -1.29 -32.55 -12.53
C SER A 114 -0.65 -33.65 -11.70
N PRO A 115 -0.22 -34.80 -12.28
CA PRO A 115 0.47 -35.84 -11.53
C PRO A 115 1.77 -35.32 -10.90
N LYS A 116 2.01 -35.67 -9.64
CA LYS A 116 3.13 -35.13 -8.86
C LYS A 116 4.50 -35.73 -9.23
N SER A 117 4.52 -36.93 -9.79
CA SER A 117 5.75 -37.69 -10.10
C SER A 117 5.60 -38.48 -11.38
N GLY A 118 6.70 -38.99 -11.90
CA GLY A 118 6.77 -39.78 -13.14
C GLY A 118 7.30 -38.98 -14.32
N ASN A 119 7.73 -39.75 -15.36
CA ASN A 119 8.07 -39.18 -16.64
C ASN A 119 6.80 -38.74 -17.41
N GLN A 120 6.96 -38.18 -18.60
CA GLN A 120 5.85 -37.62 -19.38
C GLN A 120 4.78 -38.68 -19.73
N GLU A 121 5.19 -39.87 -20.14
CA GLU A 121 4.25 -40.94 -20.48
C GLU A 121 3.49 -41.46 -19.26
N GLU A 122 4.17 -41.60 -18.13
CA GLU A 122 3.55 -41.99 -16.85
C GLU A 122 2.56 -40.97 -16.38
N LYS A 123 2.85 -39.67 -16.54
CA LYS A 123 1.92 -38.57 -16.19
C LYS A 123 0.69 -38.60 -17.08
N ILE A 124 0.84 -38.75 -18.39
CA ILE A 124 -0.29 -38.84 -19.30
C ILE A 124 -1.16 -40.04 -18.95
N ARG A 125 -0.58 -41.20 -18.69
CA ARG A 125 -1.31 -42.41 -18.29
C ARG A 125 -2.08 -42.20 -17.01
N SER A 126 -1.43 -41.66 -15.96
CA SER A 126 -2.05 -41.40 -14.67
C SER A 126 -3.20 -40.39 -14.77
N ALA A 127 -3.01 -39.31 -15.52
CA ALA A 127 -4.05 -38.30 -15.73
C ALA A 127 -5.24 -38.86 -16.53
N LYS A 128 -4.97 -39.68 -17.55
CA LYS A 128 -5.97 -40.39 -18.31
C LYS A 128 -6.79 -41.32 -17.43
N GLU A 129 -6.14 -42.21 -16.66
CA GLU A 129 -6.80 -43.17 -15.78
C GLU A 129 -7.68 -42.48 -14.74
N ALA A 130 -7.26 -41.33 -14.20
CA ALA A 130 -8.05 -40.53 -13.27
C ALA A 130 -9.32 -39.94 -13.90
N MET A 131 -9.35 -39.74 -15.22
CA MET A 131 -10.51 -39.18 -15.94
C MET A 131 -11.46 -40.22 -16.48
N VAL A 132 -11.06 -41.49 -16.63
CA VAL A 132 -11.91 -42.57 -17.21
C VAL A 132 -13.24 -42.73 -16.48
N PRO A 133 -13.33 -42.75 -15.13
CA PRO A 133 -14.64 -42.89 -14.46
C PRO A 133 -15.60 -41.75 -14.84
N LEU A 134 -15.11 -40.52 -14.90
CA LEU A 134 -15.93 -39.37 -15.30
C LEU A 134 -16.29 -39.41 -16.78
N ALA A 135 -15.36 -39.86 -17.64
CA ALA A 135 -15.62 -40.04 -19.06
C ALA A 135 -16.80 -41.00 -19.30
N LYS A 136 -16.81 -42.15 -18.59
CA LYS A 136 -17.92 -43.11 -18.65
C LYS A 136 -19.21 -42.48 -18.13
N ARG A 137 -19.18 -41.81 -16.99
CA ARG A 137 -20.35 -41.19 -16.36
C ARG A 137 -20.99 -40.10 -17.22
N THR A 138 -20.17 -39.25 -17.88
CA THR A 138 -20.65 -38.21 -18.78
C THR A 138 -21.23 -38.79 -20.08
N ALA A 139 -20.64 -39.87 -20.59
CA ALA A 139 -21.22 -40.59 -21.76
C ALA A 139 -22.61 -41.16 -21.45
N GLU A 140 -22.82 -41.76 -20.26
CA GLU A 140 -24.10 -42.32 -19.83
C GLU A 140 -25.25 -41.29 -19.81
N ILE A 141 -24.92 -40.05 -19.44
CA ILE A 141 -25.91 -38.95 -19.40
C ILE A 141 -25.92 -38.09 -20.69
N GLY A 142 -25.17 -38.49 -21.71
CA GLY A 142 -25.09 -37.80 -23.01
C GLY A 142 -24.44 -36.41 -22.97
N CYS A 143 -23.64 -36.13 -21.95
CA CYS A 143 -22.91 -34.86 -21.80
C CYS A 143 -21.51 -34.91 -22.41
N LYS A 144 -21.07 -33.82 -23.01
CA LYS A 144 -19.68 -33.66 -23.38
C LYS A 144 -18.79 -33.43 -22.14
N LEU A 145 -17.54 -33.94 -22.16
CA LEU A 145 -16.57 -33.69 -21.11
C LEU A 145 -15.46 -32.78 -21.62
N GLY A 146 -15.24 -31.66 -20.99
CA GLY A 146 -14.17 -30.71 -21.29
C GLY A 146 -13.04 -30.77 -20.26
N LEU A 147 -11.82 -31.11 -20.69
CA LEU A 147 -10.61 -31.00 -19.89
C LEU A 147 -10.25 -29.52 -19.78
N TYR A 148 -10.30 -28.99 -18.56
CA TYR A 148 -10.13 -27.56 -18.32
C TYR A 148 -8.72 -27.22 -17.85
N ASN A 149 -8.09 -26.17 -18.43
CA ASN A 149 -6.75 -25.72 -18.07
C ASN A 149 -6.79 -24.88 -16.78
N HIS A 150 -6.34 -25.42 -15.67
CA HIS A 150 -6.28 -24.71 -14.39
C HIS A 150 -4.86 -24.49 -13.85
N GLY A 151 -3.88 -24.44 -14.74
CA GLY A 151 -2.46 -24.29 -14.42
C GLY A 151 -1.74 -25.60 -14.09
N GLY A 152 -0.44 -25.50 -13.87
CA GLY A 152 0.43 -26.66 -13.70
C GLY A 152 0.51 -27.55 -14.95
N TRP A 153 1.08 -28.74 -14.81
CA TRP A 153 1.22 -29.70 -15.93
C TRP A 153 -0.10 -29.99 -16.65
N GLY A 154 -1.21 -30.13 -15.90
CA GLY A 154 -2.54 -30.39 -16.47
C GLY A 154 -3.18 -29.19 -17.17
N GLY A 155 -2.60 -28.01 -17.06
CA GLY A 155 -3.05 -26.79 -17.75
C GLY A 155 -2.31 -26.49 -19.06
N GLU A 156 -1.21 -27.18 -19.31
CA GLU A 156 -0.42 -26.98 -20.53
C GLU A 156 -1.12 -27.59 -21.75
N PRO A 157 -1.19 -26.88 -22.89
CA PRO A 157 -1.88 -27.32 -24.11
C PRO A 157 -1.44 -28.68 -24.61
N GLU A 158 -0.16 -28.97 -24.59
CA GLU A 158 0.43 -30.23 -25.04
C GLU A 158 -0.07 -31.42 -24.20
N ASN A 159 -0.20 -31.22 -22.91
CA ASN A 159 -0.65 -32.24 -21.98
C ASN A 159 -2.15 -32.48 -22.07
N LEU A 160 -2.94 -31.38 -22.19
CA LEU A 160 -4.37 -31.47 -22.44
C LEU A 160 -4.66 -32.26 -23.72
N VAL A 161 -3.95 -31.96 -24.80
CA VAL A 161 -4.10 -32.67 -26.09
C VAL A 161 -3.66 -34.14 -25.98
N ALA A 162 -2.56 -34.43 -25.31
CA ALA A 162 -2.05 -35.80 -25.16
C ALA A 162 -3.05 -36.67 -24.36
N VAL A 163 -3.59 -36.17 -23.26
CA VAL A 163 -4.59 -36.88 -22.44
C VAL A 163 -5.92 -37.01 -23.18
N CYS A 164 -6.37 -35.97 -23.89
CA CYS A 164 -7.58 -36.01 -24.72
C CYS A 164 -7.47 -37.07 -25.84
N LYS A 165 -6.34 -37.11 -26.54
CA LYS A 165 -6.05 -38.15 -27.57
C LYS A 165 -6.09 -39.56 -26.95
N ALA A 166 -5.46 -39.75 -25.82
CA ALA A 166 -5.42 -41.06 -25.16
C ALA A 166 -6.79 -41.54 -24.73
N LEU A 167 -7.65 -40.65 -24.25
CA LEU A 167 -9.05 -40.96 -23.86
C LEU A 167 -9.93 -41.24 -25.10
N ARG A 168 -9.81 -40.46 -26.18
CA ARG A 168 -10.55 -40.71 -27.43
C ARG A 168 -10.14 -42.05 -28.10
N ALA A 169 -8.86 -42.39 -28.00
CA ALA A 169 -8.37 -43.69 -28.52
C ALA A 169 -8.99 -44.89 -27.79
N GLU A 170 -9.52 -44.69 -26.57
CA GLU A 170 -10.26 -45.69 -25.79
C GLU A 170 -11.79 -45.61 -26.02
N GLY A 171 -12.24 -44.85 -27.02
CA GLY A 171 -13.66 -44.75 -27.41
C GLY A 171 -14.43 -43.64 -26.75
N HIS A 172 -13.76 -42.72 -26.02
CA HIS A 172 -14.41 -41.57 -25.37
C HIS A 172 -14.45 -40.33 -26.29
N GLU A 173 -15.10 -40.43 -27.45
CA GLU A 173 -15.12 -39.37 -28.48
C GLU A 173 -15.76 -38.05 -28.03
N HIS A 174 -16.61 -38.08 -27.00
CA HIS A 174 -17.29 -36.88 -26.43
C HIS A 174 -16.40 -35.99 -25.57
N LEU A 175 -15.12 -36.37 -25.43
CA LEU A 175 -14.14 -35.55 -24.72
C LEU A 175 -13.49 -34.51 -25.62
N GLY A 176 -13.22 -33.34 -25.01
CA GLY A 176 -12.45 -32.27 -25.63
C GLY A 176 -11.76 -31.39 -24.60
N ILE A 177 -11.32 -30.24 -25.05
CA ILE A 177 -10.56 -29.27 -24.25
C ILE A 177 -11.41 -28.02 -24.06
N VAL A 178 -11.40 -27.47 -22.86
CA VAL A 178 -11.89 -26.13 -22.56
C VAL A 178 -10.71 -25.29 -22.14
N TYR A 179 -10.35 -24.33 -22.95
CA TYR A 179 -9.21 -23.48 -22.68
C TYR A 179 -9.65 -22.08 -22.26
N ASN A 180 -9.14 -21.63 -21.11
CA ASN A 180 -9.42 -20.31 -20.58
C ASN A 180 -8.13 -19.47 -20.59
N TRP A 181 -8.17 -18.35 -21.26
CA TRP A 181 -7.05 -17.41 -21.33
C TRP A 181 -6.58 -16.96 -19.95
N HIS A 182 -7.51 -16.82 -18.98
CA HIS A 182 -7.20 -16.51 -17.61
C HIS A 182 -6.08 -17.38 -16.98
N HIS A 183 -5.94 -18.61 -17.42
CA HIS A 183 -4.87 -19.52 -16.97
C HIS A 183 -3.70 -19.61 -17.96
N GLY A 184 -3.78 -18.89 -19.08
CA GLY A 184 -2.81 -18.92 -20.19
C GLY A 184 -1.87 -17.72 -20.27
N HIS A 185 -1.79 -16.87 -19.24
CA HIS A 185 -0.91 -15.69 -19.28
C HIS A 185 0.58 -15.99 -19.48
N GLY A 186 1.05 -17.16 -19.09
CA GLY A 186 2.41 -17.60 -19.34
C GLY A 186 2.67 -18.11 -20.77
N ARG A 187 1.63 -18.14 -21.62
CA ARG A 187 1.64 -18.75 -22.97
C ARG A 187 1.21 -17.75 -24.07
N ILE A 188 1.33 -16.46 -23.82
CA ILE A 188 0.89 -15.41 -24.76
C ILE A 188 1.69 -15.47 -26.05
N GLU A 189 2.99 -15.66 -25.97
CA GLU A 189 3.89 -15.72 -27.13
C GLU A 189 3.67 -16.97 -27.97
N GLU A 190 3.29 -18.08 -27.34
CA GLU A 190 3.04 -19.36 -27.99
C GLU A 190 1.57 -19.51 -28.44
N TRP A 191 0.72 -18.54 -28.19
CA TRP A 191 -0.74 -18.67 -28.36
C TRP A 191 -1.18 -19.20 -29.72
N LYS A 192 -0.55 -18.76 -30.79
CA LYS A 192 -0.91 -19.25 -32.15
C LYS A 192 -0.67 -20.76 -32.28
N GLN A 193 0.46 -21.24 -31.81
CA GLN A 193 0.83 -22.67 -31.85
C GLN A 193 -0.06 -23.48 -30.90
N ASP A 194 -0.36 -22.95 -29.72
CA ASP A 194 -1.23 -23.58 -28.75
C ASP A 194 -2.66 -23.75 -29.30
N LEU A 195 -3.19 -22.71 -29.95
CA LEU A 195 -4.51 -22.77 -30.58
C LEU A 195 -4.54 -23.82 -31.72
N GLU A 196 -3.57 -23.79 -32.60
CA GLU A 196 -3.44 -24.77 -33.71
C GLU A 196 -3.40 -26.20 -33.17
N LEU A 197 -2.64 -26.44 -32.10
CA LEU A 197 -2.49 -27.74 -31.44
C LEU A 197 -3.82 -28.25 -30.84
N MET A 198 -4.55 -27.36 -30.17
CA MET A 198 -5.80 -27.70 -29.48
C MET A 198 -7.02 -27.73 -30.39
N LEU A 199 -6.97 -27.06 -31.54
CA LEU A 199 -8.12 -26.82 -32.42
C LEU A 199 -9.01 -28.05 -32.69
N PRO A 200 -8.47 -29.27 -32.97
CA PRO A 200 -9.28 -30.47 -33.23
C PRO A 200 -10.01 -31.00 -31.99
N TYR A 201 -9.67 -30.52 -30.82
CA TYR A 201 -10.18 -31.01 -29.53
C TYR A 201 -10.93 -29.91 -28.75
N LEU A 202 -10.93 -28.66 -29.22
CA LEU A 202 -11.41 -27.52 -28.47
C LEU A 202 -12.96 -27.50 -28.42
N HIS A 203 -13.53 -27.68 -27.23
CA HIS A 203 -14.98 -27.64 -26.97
C HIS A 203 -15.48 -26.24 -26.64
N CYS A 204 -14.64 -25.41 -25.98
CA CYS A 204 -14.93 -24.01 -25.67
C CYS A 204 -13.62 -23.25 -25.45
N LEU A 205 -13.60 -22.00 -25.90
CA LEU A 205 -12.52 -21.03 -25.62
C LEU A 205 -13.08 -19.91 -24.77
N ASN A 206 -12.57 -19.74 -23.57
CA ASN A 206 -12.96 -18.64 -22.68
C ASN A 206 -11.97 -17.49 -22.78
N LEU A 207 -12.47 -16.29 -23.04
CA LEU A 207 -11.72 -15.07 -23.21
C LEU A 207 -11.57 -14.34 -21.87
N ASN A 208 -10.46 -13.60 -21.74
CA ASN A 208 -10.13 -12.73 -20.61
C ASN A 208 -9.18 -11.64 -21.13
N GLY A 209 -9.12 -10.49 -20.49
CA GLY A 209 -8.09 -9.50 -20.78
C GLY A 209 -6.71 -10.06 -20.43
N MET A 210 -5.71 -9.85 -21.30
CA MET A 210 -4.43 -10.56 -21.25
C MET A 210 -3.26 -9.60 -21.10
N ASN A 211 -2.49 -9.79 -20.01
CA ASN A 211 -1.29 -9.00 -19.69
C ASN A 211 -0.08 -9.89 -19.47
N THR A 212 1.09 -9.33 -19.77
CA THR A 212 2.37 -9.96 -19.42
C THR A 212 2.47 -10.20 -17.91
N GLY A 213 2.88 -11.41 -17.53
CA GLY A 213 3.09 -11.77 -16.12
C GLY A 213 1.82 -11.91 -15.29
N ALA A 214 0.63 -11.95 -15.90
CA ALA A 214 -0.66 -12.07 -15.22
C ALA A 214 -0.89 -10.95 -14.17
N GLN A 215 -0.58 -9.71 -14.51
CA GLN A 215 -0.73 -8.55 -13.63
C GLN A 215 -1.58 -7.45 -14.30
N PRO A 216 -2.88 -7.38 -14.04
CA PRO A 216 -3.71 -8.32 -13.25
C PRO A 216 -4.06 -9.59 -14.04
N LYS A 217 -4.37 -10.66 -13.32
CA LYS A 217 -4.74 -11.94 -13.92
C LYS A 217 -6.19 -11.97 -14.43
N ILE A 218 -7.09 -11.30 -13.73
CA ILE A 218 -8.50 -11.18 -14.09
C ILE A 218 -8.73 -9.77 -14.58
N LEU A 219 -9.10 -9.64 -15.84
CA LEU A 219 -9.26 -8.36 -16.49
C LEU A 219 -10.36 -8.48 -17.55
N GLU A 220 -11.17 -7.43 -17.66
CA GLU A 220 -12.19 -7.37 -18.70
C GLU A 220 -11.54 -7.28 -20.09
N LEU A 221 -12.25 -7.78 -21.07
CA LEU A 221 -11.83 -7.69 -22.47
C LEU A 221 -11.66 -6.22 -22.89
N GLY A 222 -10.63 -5.96 -23.67
CA GLY A 222 -10.27 -4.63 -24.13
C GLY A 222 -9.44 -3.81 -23.14
N LYS A 223 -9.11 -4.38 -21.98
CA LYS A 223 -8.32 -3.71 -20.94
C LYS A 223 -6.87 -4.19 -20.85
N GLY A 224 -6.55 -5.30 -21.46
CA GLY A 224 -5.20 -5.87 -21.43
C GLY A 224 -4.34 -5.45 -22.61
N GLU A 225 -3.10 -5.92 -22.59
CA GLU A 225 -2.08 -5.58 -23.59
C GLU A 225 -2.11 -6.49 -24.82
N HIS A 226 -2.58 -7.75 -24.68
CA HIS A 226 -2.35 -8.80 -25.66
C HIS A 226 -3.61 -9.40 -26.30
N GLU A 227 -4.80 -9.24 -25.70
CA GLU A 227 -6.00 -9.91 -26.17
C GLU A 227 -6.42 -9.52 -27.59
N ARG A 228 -6.06 -8.32 -28.06
CA ARG A 228 -6.31 -7.92 -29.45
C ARG A 228 -5.55 -8.83 -30.43
N THR A 229 -4.27 -9.05 -30.18
CA THR A 229 -3.42 -9.91 -31.00
C THR A 229 -3.87 -11.36 -30.90
N MET A 230 -4.17 -11.82 -29.68
CA MET A 230 -4.65 -13.18 -29.44
C MET A 230 -6.03 -13.42 -30.09
N LEU A 231 -6.94 -12.45 -30.02
CA LEU A 231 -8.26 -12.54 -30.67
C LEU A 231 -8.12 -12.53 -32.20
N LYS A 232 -7.17 -11.76 -32.74
CA LYS A 232 -6.88 -11.79 -34.18
C LYS A 232 -6.45 -13.18 -34.62
N VAL A 233 -5.59 -13.89 -33.87
CA VAL A 233 -5.22 -15.29 -34.16
C VAL A 233 -6.45 -16.19 -34.17
N VAL A 234 -7.40 -16.01 -33.20
CA VAL A 234 -8.67 -16.78 -33.22
C VAL A 234 -9.50 -16.48 -34.46
N LEU A 235 -9.58 -15.21 -34.89
CA LEU A 235 -10.31 -14.80 -36.07
C LEU A 235 -9.71 -15.31 -37.36
N GLU A 236 -8.40 -15.46 -37.45
CA GLU A 236 -7.65 -16.00 -38.59
C GLU A 236 -7.65 -17.53 -38.61
N SER A 237 -7.95 -18.19 -37.48
CA SER A 237 -8.02 -19.65 -37.38
C SER A 237 -9.34 -20.21 -37.93
N GLU A 238 -9.46 -21.54 -38.03
CA GLU A 238 -10.71 -22.23 -38.38
C GLU A 238 -11.65 -22.42 -37.18
N TYR A 239 -11.36 -21.84 -36.00
CA TYR A 239 -12.15 -22.02 -34.83
C TYR A 239 -13.53 -21.35 -34.97
N ASN A 240 -14.57 -22.16 -34.96
CA ASN A 240 -15.98 -21.74 -34.99
C ASN A 240 -16.76 -22.28 -33.78
N GLY A 241 -16.07 -22.80 -32.77
CA GLY A 241 -16.65 -23.33 -31.55
C GLY A 241 -17.17 -22.23 -30.62
N PRO A 242 -17.80 -22.63 -29.50
CA PRO A 242 -18.31 -21.70 -28.49
C PRO A 242 -17.22 -20.82 -27.89
N VAL A 243 -17.58 -19.56 -27.63
CA VAL A 243 -16.70 -18.58 -26.99
C VAL A 243 -17.29 -18.14 -25.66
N GLY A 244 -16.57 -18.34 -24.58
CA GLY A 244 -16.94 -17.91 -23.25
C GLY A 244 -16.35 -16.55 -22.90
N ILE A 245 -17.02 -15.84 -22.01
CA ILE A 245 -16.57 -14.59 -21.39
C ILE A 245 -16.44 -14.83 -19.90
N LEU A 246 -15.23 -14.69 -19.37
CA LEU A 246 -14.95 -14.85 -17.94
C LEU A 246 -15.36 -13.61 -17.16
N ASP A 247 -16.13 -13.83 -16.09
CA ASP A 247 -16.52 -12.80 -15.13
C ASP A 247 -16.24 -13.26 -13.69
N HIS A 248 -14.97 -13.31 -13.33
CA HIS A 248 -14.51 -13.81 -12.04
C HIS A 248 -14.13 -12.68 -11.08
N GLN A 249 -15.13 -11.86 -10.70
CA GLN A 249 -14.90 -10.68 -9.86
C GLN A 249 -15.89 -10.64 -8.69
N ASN A 250 -15.46 -11.11 -7.51
CA ASN A 250 -16.26 -11.36 -6.32
C ASN A 250 -17.09 -10.17 -5.80
N GLU A 251 -16.64 -8.95 -6.03
CA GLU A 251 -17.20 -7.75 -5.39
C GLU A 251 -17.92 -6.84 -6.39
N LEU A 252 -18.09 -7.30 -7.61
CA LEU A 252 -18.79 -6.54 -8.64
C LEU A 252 -20.15 -7.13 -8.94
N ASP A 253 -21.06 -6.27 -9.36
CA ASP A 253 -22.31 -6.68 -9.96
C ASP A 253 -22.04 -7.38 -11.29
N ALA A 254 -22.47 -8.63 -11.43
CA ALA A 254 -22.21 -9.44 -12.62
C ALA A 254 -22.80 -8.82 -13.89
N GLU A 255 -23.90 -8.06 -13.81
CA GLU A 255 -24.49 -7.37 -14.96
C GLU A 255 -23.58 -6.25 -15.47
N GLU A 256 -23.05 -5.42 -14.56
CA GLU A 256 -22.13 -4.35 -14.91
C GLU A 256 -20.81 -4.91 -15.48
N SER A 257 -20.30 -5.97 -14.87
CA SER A 257 -19.08 -6.65 -15.30
C SER A 257 -19.22 -7.28 -16.68
N LEU A 258 -20.32 -7.98 -16.94
CA LEU A 258 -20.62 -8.53 -18.25
C LEU A 258 -20.80 -7.43 -19.31
N GLN A 259 -21.49 -6.33 -18.99
CA GLN A 259 -21.61 -5.19 -19.89
C GLN A 259 -20.25 -4.63 -20.31
N ALA A 260 -19.32 -4.49 -19.36
CA ALA A 260 -17.98 -4.01 -19.65
C ALA A 260 -17.20 -5.00 -20.53
N ASN A 261 -17.27 -6.30 -20.26
CA ASN A 261 -16.67 -7.34 -21.10
C ASN A 261 -17.23 -7.35 -22.52
N LEU A 262 -18.55 -7.23 -22.67
CA LEU A 262 -19.22 -7.18 -23.96
C LEU A 262 -18.82 -5.94 -24.78
N ALA A 263 -18.79 -4.75 -24.14
CA ALA A 263 -18.33 -3.52 -24.77
C ALA A 263 -16.84 -3.58 -25.13
N GLY A 264 -16.03 -4.22 -24.30
CA GLY A 264 -14.62 -4.47 -24.59
C GLY A 264 -14.42 -5.38 -25.80
N LEU A 265 -15.18 -6.46 -25.88
CA LEU A 265 -15.15 -7.35 -27.06
C LEU A 265 -15.57 -6.62 -28.35
N ASP A 266 -16.67 -5.85 -28.32
CA ASP A 266 -17.14 -5.06 -29.46
C ASP A 266 -16.05 -4.07 -29.92
N THR A 267 -15.36 -3.43 -28.98
CA THR A 267 -14.24 -2.51 -29.25
C THR A 267 -13.06 -3.24 -29.88
N LEU A 268 -12.68 -4.41 -29.37
CA LEU A 268 -11.59 -5.22 -29.91
C LEU A 268 -11.87 -5.67 -31.35
N LEU A 269 -13.09 -6.13 -31.61
CA LEU A 269 -13.52 -6.54 -32.94
C LEU A 269 -13.51 -5.37 -33.94
N GLY A 270 -13.94 -4.18 -33.51
CA GLY A 270 -13.85 -2.96 -34.31
C GLY A 270 -12.40 -2.55 -34.65
N LYS A 271 -11.50 -2.64 -33.67
CA LYS A 271 -10.10 -2.25 -33.82
C LYS A 271 -9.23 -3.27 -34.61
N ILE A 272 -9.60 -4.55 -34.67
CA ILE A 272 -8.83 -5.57 -35.39
C ILE A 272 -8.80 -5.27 -36.90
N ASN A 273 -9.82 -4.65 -37.43
CA ASN A 273 -9.91 -4.25 -38.84
C ASN A 273 -9.30 -2.87 -39.13
N SER A 274 -8.86 -2.13 -38.12
CA SER A 274 -8.22 -0.84 -38.28
C SER A 274 -6.68 -0.97 -38.38
N LEU A 275 -6.04 -0.02 -39.06
CA LEU A 275 -4.57 0.04 -39.21
C LEU A 275 -3.84 0.47 -37.92
N GLU A 276 -4.55 0.70 -36.82
CA GLU A 276 -3.97 1.08 -35.53
C GLU A 276 -3.26 -0.12 -34.86
N THR A 277 -2.00 0.11 -34.48
CA THR A 277 -1.10 -0.96 -34.02
C THR A 277 -1.04 -1.16 -32.51
N LYS A 278 -1.74 -0.34 -31.71
CA LYS A 278 -1.75 -0.45 -30.24
C LYS A 278 -3.17 -0.55 -29.67
N ASN A 279 -3.34 -1.41 -28.66
CA ASN A 279 -4.50 -1.34 -27.80
C ASN A 279 -4.34 -0.12 -26.87
N ASP A 280 -5.27 0.82 -26.93
CA ASP A 280 -5.45 1.78 -25.85
C ASP A 280 -6.40 1.13 -24.84
N PRO A 281 -5.95 0.83 -23.63
CA PRO A 281 -6.83 0.26 -22.60
C PRO A 281 -8.01 1.20 -22.37
N LEU A 282 -9.22 0.66 -22.28
CA LEU A 282 -10.39 1.45 -21.89
C LEU A 282 -10.23 1.89 -20.42
N PRO A 283 -10.64 3.13 -20.06
CA PRO A 283 -10.56 3.56 -18.67
C PRO A 283 -11.44 2.68 -17.78
N PHE A 284 -10.90 2.33 -16.60
CA PHE A 284 -11.69 1.62 -15.60
C PHE A 284 -12.81 2.52 -15.04
N PRO A 285 -14.01 1.99 -14.79
CA PRO A 285 -14.98 2.66 -13.94
C PRO A 285 -14.40 2.91 -12.54
N GLU A 286 -14.75 4.02 -11.93
CA GLU A 286 -14.15 4.49 -10.68
C GLU A 286 -14.27 3.49 -9.50
N ASN A 287 -15.42 2.84 -9.36
CA ASN A 287 -15.67 1.79 -8.37
C ASN A 287 -14.79 0.54 -8.59
N ARG A 288 -14.41 0.24 -9.83
CA ARG A 288 -13.59 -0.93 -10.19
C ARG A 288 -12.10 -0.73 -9.95
N LEU A 289 -11.60 0.51 -10.08
CA LEU A 289 -10.22 0.83 -9.71
C LEU A 289 -9.95 0.49 -8.23
N ARG A 290 -10.87 0.84 -7.35
CA ARG A 290 -10.76 0.53 -5.93
C ARG A 290 -10.73 -0.97 -5.67
N HIS A 291 -11.60 -1.73 -6.32
CA HIS A 291 -11.64 -3.19 -6.20
C HIS A 291 -10.34 -3.81 -6.73
N PHE A 292 -9.90 -3.39 -7.89
CA PHE A 292 -8.66 -3.86 -8.51
C PHE A 292 -7.45 -3.70 -7.57
N TYR A 293 -7.23 -2.51 -7.03
CA TYR A 293 -6.10 -2.27 -6.12
C TYR A 293 -6.25 -3.02 -4.80
N ARG A 294 -7.47 -3.16 -4.28
CA ARG A 294 -7.73 -3.95 -3.09
C ARG A 294 -7.42 -5.43 -3.30
N THR A 295 -7.83 -6.00 -4.42
CA THR A 295 -7.56 -7.40 -4.77
C THR A 295 -6.07 -7.64 -4.99
N GLN A 296 -5.38 -6.72 -5.64
CA GLN A 296 -3.92 -6.75 -5.74
C GLN A 296 -3.26 -6.74 -4.37
N ALA A 297 -3.61 -5.80 -3.52
CA ALA A 297 -3.08 -5.73 -2.16
C ALA A 297 -3.34 -7.03 -1.38
N GLN A 298 -4.54 -7.58 -1.47
CA GLN A 298 -4.89 -8.87 -0.84
C GLN A 298 -4.09 -10.04 -1.41
N SER A 299 -3.86 -10.07 -2.72
CA SER A 299 -3.04 -11.12 -3.36
C SER A 299 -1.59 -11.07 -2.91
N PHE A 300 -1.06 -9.88 -2.66
CA PHE A 300 0.26 -9.70 -2.07
C PHE A 300 0.32 -10.14 -0.60
N ILE A 301 -0.75 -9.92 0.16
CA ILE A 301 -0.83 -10.33 1.57
C ILE A 301 -1.01 -11.85 1.71
N ALA A 302 -1.73 -12.51 0.81
CA ALA A 302 -2.09 -13.93 0.91
C ALA A 302 -0.98 -14.92 0.51
N LYS A 303 0.08 -14.48 -0.17
CA LYS A 303 1.16 -15.37 -0.61
C LYS A 303 2.24 -15.49 0.48
N GLU A 304 2.42 -16.70 1.03
CA GLU A 304 3.49 -17.00 1.99
C GLU A 304 4.89 -16.87 1.38
N ASP A 305 5.05 -17.19 0.10
CA ASP A 305 6.29 -17.01 -0.66
C ASP A 305 6.31 -15.59 -1.25
N ARG A 306 6.37 -14.63 -0.37
CA ARG A 306 6.36 -13.22 -0.70
C ARG A 306 7.74 -12.80 -1.15
N ASN A 307 8.03 -13.02 -2.41
CA ASN A 307 8.97 -12.17 -3.10
C ASN A 307 8.36 -10.76 -3.23
N TYR A 308 8.17 -10.11 -2.10
CA TYR A 308 8.13 -8.66 -2.12
C TYR A 308 9.34 -8.22 -2.93
N SER A 309 9.18 -7.22 -3.75
CA SER A 309 10.32 -6.56 -4.34
C SER A 309 11.46 -6.69 -3.32
N ARG A 310 12.50 -7.45 -3.68
CA ARG A 310 13.60 -7.77 -2.75
C ARG A 310 14.33 -6.53 -2.21
N THR A 311 13.91 -5.37 -2.67
CA THR A 311 14.30 -4.04 -2.23
C THR A 311 13.67 -3.60 -0.94
N LEU A 312 12.46 -4.06 -0.65
CA LEU A 312 11.81 -3.79 0.63
C LEU A 312 11.62 -5.14 1.32
N GLN A 313 12.46 -5.45 2.28
CA GLN A 313 12.18 -6.57 3.16
C GLN A 313 10.78 -6.36 3.74
N PRO A 314 9.92 -7.40 3.73
CA PRO A 314 8.63 -7.30 4.37
C PRO A 314 8.89 -6.82 5.79
N PHE A 315 8.21 -5.76 6.17
CA PHE A 315 8.32 -5.22 7.51
C PHE A 315 7.83 -6.29 8.49
N PRO A 316 8.73 -6.95 9.23
CA PRO A 316 8.34 -8.12 10.01
C PRO A 316 7.63 -7.75 11.32
N GLY A 317 7.13 -6.51 11.42
CA GLY A 317 6.72 -5.92 12.67
C GLY A 317 7.95 -5.38 13.43
N LEU A 318 7.74 -4.90 14.63
CA LEU A 318 8.81 -4.31 15.45
C LEU A 318 9.85 -5.34 15.93
N ASP A 319 9.49 -6.61 15.89
CA ASP A 319 10.25 -7.72 16.47
C ASP A 319 10.24 -8.97 15.58
N GLY A 320 10.07 -8.78 14.30
CA GLY A 320 9.98 -9.91 13.36
C GLY A 320 8.61 -10.54 13.29
N GLY A 321 7.58 -9.80 13.61
CA GLY A 321 6.19 -10.25 13.55
C GLY A 321 5.60 -10.61 14.92
N GLY A 322 6.39 -10.61 15.99
CA GLY A 322 5.89 -10.85 17.34
C GLY A 322 4.90 -9.79 17.83
N TRP A 323 5.04 -8.55 17.34
CA TRP A 323 4.11 -7.47 17.62
C TRP A 323 2.95 -7.37 16.62
N GLY A 324 2.93 -8.24 15.63
CA GLY A 324 1.98 -8.16 14.53
C GLY A 324 2.26 -7.06 13.54
N HIS A 325 1.34 -6.85 12.62
CA HIS A 325 1.45 -5.85 11.57
C HIS A 325 1.01 -4.47 12.09
N TRP A 326 1.70 -3.39 11.62
CA TRP A 326 1.25 -2.03 11.83
C TRP A 326 -0.22 -1.86 11.42
N GLY A 327 -1.02 -1.22 12.26
CA GLY A 327 -2.46 -1.02 12.02
C GLY A 327 -3.35 -2.21 12.36
N GLN A 328 -2.82 -3.41 12.47
CA GLN A 328 -3.50 -4.48 13.18
C GLN A 328 -3.39 -4.18 14.68
N ASN A 329 -4.48 -4.35 15.36
CA ASN A 329 -4.55 -4.14 16.79
C ASN A 329 -5.10 -5.39 17.46
N PRO A 330 -4.35 -6.49 17.47
CA PRO A 330 -4.77 -7.65 18.24
C PRO A 330 -4.85 -7.24 19.70
N GLU A 331 -5.82 -7.75 20.39
CA GLU A 331 -5.98 -7.51 21.83
C GLU A 331 -4.71 -7.88 22.62
N SER A 332 -3.95 -8.85 22.12
CA SER A 332 -2.64 -9.25 22.66
C SER A 332 -1.62 -8.10 22.72
N ASN A 333 -1.70 -7.09 21.86
CA ASN A 333 -0.79 -5.95 21.92
C ASN A 333 -1.05 -5.02 23.10
N ASN A 334 -2.17 -5.13 23.77
CA ASN A 334 -2.49 -4.29 24.92
C ASN A 334 -1.65 -4.64 26.16
N THR A 335 -0.92 -5.73 26.13
CA THR A 335 -0.02 -6.15 27.21
C THR A 335 1.46 -5.96 26.89
N ASP A 336 1.79 -5.52 25.67
CA ASP A 336 3.16 -5.35 25.23
C ASP A 336 3.73 -4.01 25.74
N THR A 337 4.74 -4.10 26.59
CA THR A 337 5.38 -2.94 27.26
C THR A 337 6.80 -2.69 26.76
N ARG A 338 7.28 -3.38 25.72
CA ARG A 338 8.65 -3.25 25.20
C ARG A 338 8.98 -1.82 24.74
N LEU A 339 7.97 -1.01 24.38
CA LEU A 339 8.17 0.41 24.06
C LEU A 339 8.69 1.23 25.25
N ASN A 340 8.46 0.78 26.48
CA ASN A 340 8.93 1.46 27.68
C ASN A 340 10.41 1.16 28.01
N GLU A 341 11.06 0.28 27.22
CA GLU A 341 12.50 0.00 27.31
C GLU A 341 13.35 0.90 26.39
N MET A 342 12.69 1.74 25.57
CA MET A 342 13.39 2.62 24.66
C MET A 342 14.14 3.73 25.39
N ASP A 343 15.39 3.98 24.96
CA ASP A 343 16.21 5.07 25.46
C ASP A 343 16.01 6.33 24.60
N PHE A 344 15.36 7.34 25.17
CA PHE A 344 15.12 8.64 24.53
C PHE A 344 16.13 9.73 24.94
N GLY A 345 17.20 9.40 25.67
CA GLY A 345 18.18 10.38 26.09
C GLY A 345 17.64 11.46 27.04
N GLY A 346 16.67 11.10 27.87
CA GLY A 346 16.11 11.98 28.91
C GLY A 346 15.07 13.03 28.45
N VAL A 347 14.72 13.06 27.16
CA VAL A 347 13.70 13.97 26.58
C VAL A 347 12.74 13.21 25.71
N LEU A 348 11.43 13.51 25.80
CA LEU A 348 10.41 12.91 24.97
C LEU A 348 9.34 13.94 24.59
N MET A 349 9.31 14.32 23.33
CA MET A 349 8.30 15.19 22.73
C MET A 349 7.09 14.34 22.34
N GLN A 350 6.03 14.38 23.11
CA GLN A 350 4.82 13.59 22.86
C GLN A 350 3.63 14.18 23.60
N ALA A 351 2.44 14.05 23.01
CA ALA A 351 1.23 14.41 23.73
C ALA A 351 1.13 13.65 25.07
N THR A 352 1.20 14.37 26.17
CA THR A 352 1.26 13.81 27.53
C THR A 352 -0.02 14.10 28.30
N ASN A 353 -0.61 13.04 28.87
CA ASN A 353 -1.75 13.17 29.78
C ASN A 353 -1.24 13.51 31.17
N HIS A 354 -1.75 14.60 31.76
CA HIS A 354 -1.43 15.08 33.07
C HIS A 354 -2.71 15.38 33.89
N ALA A 355 -2.57 15.78 35.14
CA ALA A 355 -3.70 15.93 36.06
C ALA A 355 -4.81 16.90 35.60
N GLU A 356 -4.44 17.94 34.84
CA GLU A 356 -5.39 18.95 34.35
C GLU A 356 -5.80 18.75 32.90
N GLY A 357 -5.44 17.59 32.26
CA GLY A 357 -5.80 17.28 30.89
C GLY A 357 -4.62 16.83 30.03
N TRP A 358 -4.47 17.43 28.84
CA TRP A 358 -3.44 17.06 27.89
C TRP A 358 -2.55 18.25 27.53
N ALA A 359 -1.23 18.04 27.63
CA ALA A 359 -0.25 18.84 26.90
C ALA A 359 -0.09 18.21 25.51
N ASN A 360 -0.81 18.73 24.52
CA ASN A 360 -0.85 18.11 23.18
C ASN A 360 0.52 18.14 22.48
N LYS A 361 1.31 19.18 22.72
CA LYS A 361 2.69 19.36 22.23
C LYS A 361 3.71 19.20 23.35
N GLY A 362 3.34 18.46 24.41
CA GLY A 362 4.13 18.32 25.63
C GLY A 362 5.53 17.79 25.37
N VAL A 363 6.51 18.34 26.06
CA VAL A 363 7.88 17.86 26.11
C VAL A 363 8.18 17.39 27.54
N SER A 364 8.27 16.08 27.69
CA SER A 364 8.63 15.46 28.97
C SER A 364 10.14 15.37 29.12
N VAL A 365 10.66 15.75 30.30
CA VAL A 365 12.08 15.75 30.59
C VAL A 365 12.36 14.99 31.88
N GLN A 366 13.50 14.33 31.94
CA GLN A 366 13.99 13.66 33.14
C GLN A 366 15.02 14.52 33.85
N ALA A 367 14.85 14.73 35.15
CA ALA A 367 15.75 15.45 36.03
C ALA A 367 16.04 14.59 37.26
N GLY A 368 17.16 13.88 37.28
CA GLY A 368 17.47 12.90 38.32
C GLY A 368 16.41 11.81 38.40
N ASN A 369 15.82 11.64 39.61
CA ASN A 369 14.73 10.66 39.83
C ASN A 369 13.33 11.22 39.52
N TYR A 370 13.24 12.41 38.98
CA TYR A 370 11.99 13.07 38.66
C TYR A 370 11.82 13.24 37.17
N SER A 371 10.58 13.41 36.74
CA SER A 371 10.22 13.83 35.39
C SER A 371 9.19 14.96 35.48
N ALA A 372 9.26 15.86 34.50
CA ALA A 372 8.31 16.98 34.40
C ALA A 372 7.89 17.14 32.94
N VAL A 373 6.71 17.69 32.66
CA VAL A 373 6.25 18.01 31.33
C VAL A 373 6.09 19.52 31.15
N PHE A 374 6.77 20.04 30.14
CA PHE A 374 6.62 21.41 29.66
C PHE A 374 5.55 21.43 28.55
N ASP A 375 4.64 22.40 28.60
CA ASP A 375 3.62 22.63 27.58
C ASP A 375 3.99 23.86 26.74
N PRO A 376 4.46 23.70 25.49
CA PRO A 376 4.80 24.80 24.61
C PRO A 376 3.63 25.75 24.27
N GLU A 377 2.39 25.28 24.40
CA GLU A 377 1.20 26.11 24.16
C GLU A 377 0.87 27.01 25.39
N LYS A 378 1.28 26.58 26.58
CA LYS A 378 1.13 27.34 27.82
C LYS A 378 2.42 28.06 28.25
N LEU A 379 3.53 27.78 27.62
CA LEU A 379 4.86 28.30 27.94
C LEU A 379 5.24 28.08 29.41
N SER A 380 4.96 26.90 29.93
CA SER A 380 5.23 26.57 31.34
C SER A 380 5.25 25.06 31.58
N PHE A 381 5.91 24.64 32.63
CA PHE A 381 5.74 23.29 33.17
C PHE A 381 4.35 23.11 33.75
N VAL A 382 3.67 22.03 33.41
CA VAL A 382 2.27 21.78 33.76
C VAL A 382 2.07 20.62 34.75
N ASP A 383 3.02 19.68 34.80
CA ASP A 383 2.98 18.57 35.78
C ASP A 383 4.39 18.00 36.03
N ALA A 384 4.58 17.31 37.16
CA ALA A 384 5.78 16.61 37.52
C ALA A 384 5.50 15.42 38.44
N TRP A 385 6.35 14.40 38.36
CA TRP A 385 6.26 13.16 39.12
C TRP A 385 7.61 12.59 39.50
N GLU A 386 7.66 11.83 40.54
CA GLU A 386 8.79 10.99 40.91
C GLU A 386 8.75 9.74 40.08
N GLY A 387 9.79 9.50 39.24
CA GLY A 387 9.89 8.38 38.31
C GLY A 387 10.48 8.76 36.95
N GLY A 388 10.55 7.81 36.05
CA GLY A 388 11.10 7.99 34.69
C GLY A 388 10.16 8.73 33.75
N LEU A 389 10.58 8.82 32.50
CA LEU A 389 9.76 9.39 31.42
C LEU A 389 8.36 8.70 31.33
N PRO A 390 7.37 9.37 30.73
CA PRO A 390 6.03 8.82 30.60
C PRO A 390 5.99 7.48 29.87
N GLU A 391 5.02 6.64 30.24
CA GLU A 391 4.85 5.33 29.62
C GLU A 391 3.95 5.37 28.38
N TRP A 392 4.34 4.62 27.40
CA TRP A 392 3.56 4.37 26.19
C TRP A 392 2.45 3.36 26.44
N GLY A 393 1.26 3.64 25.89
CA GLY A 393 0.25 2.59 25.78
C GLY A 393 0.62 1.58 24.70
N SER A 394 0.26 0.32 24.90
CA SER A 394 0.56 -0.77 23.96
C SER A 394 -0.25 -0.70 22.65
N ARG A 395 -1.38 0.01 22.68
CA ARG A 395 -2.27 0.09 21.51
C ARG A 395 -1.62 0.79 20.35
N ARG A 396 -1.56 0.11 19.18
CA ARG A 396 -0.87 0.60 17.98
C ARG A 396 0.53 1.09 18.29
N TYR A 397 1.22 0.34 19.14
CA TYR A 397 2.60 0.66 19.54
C TYR A 397 2.75 2.03 20.21
N GLY A 398 1.72 2.46 20.96
CA GLY A 398 1.69 3.76 21.65
C GLY A 398 1.50 4.99 20.77
N ILE A 399 1.54 4.84 19.44
CA ILE A 399 1.62 5.97 18.50
C ILE A 399 0.34 6.82 18.47
N THR A 400 -0.82 6.21 18.70
CA THR A 400 -2.09 6.93 18.59
C THR A 400 -2.69 7.33 19.93
N SER A 401 -2.20 6.80 21.04
CA SER A 401 -2.83 6.95 22.36
C SER A 401 -2.21 8.04 23.24
N GLY A 402 -1.07 8.61 22.82
CA GLY A 402 -0.28 9.48 23.68
C GLY A 402 0.36 8.71 24.84
N ILE A 403 1.02 9.42 25.73
CA ILE A 403 1.76 8.86 26.86
C ILE A 403 1.18 9.36 28.21
N LYS A 404 1.47 8.63 29.26
CA LYS A 404 0.99 8.95 30.61
C LYS A 404 2.15 9.02 31.58
N ALA A 405 2.11 10.00 32.48
CA ALA A 405 3.00 10.07 33.62
C ALA A 405 2.96 8.76 34.41
N LYS A 406 4.13 8.25 34.81
CA LYS A 406 4.30 7.06 35.63
C LYS A 406 5.05 7.42 36.89
N GLY A 407 4.38 7.40 38.00
CA GLY A 407 5.01 7.64 39.29
C GLY A 407 4.15 8.48 40.25
N LYS A 408 4.74 8.79 41.36
CA LYS A 408 4.05 9.60 42.40
C LYS A 408 4.12 11.06 42.03
N LYS A 409 2.96 11.73 41.96
CA LYS A 409 2.88 13.15 41.67
C LYS A 409 3.67 13.98 42.72
N VAL A 410 4.47 14.94 42.21
CA VAL A 410 5.18 15.90 43.08
C VAL A 410 4.21 16.97 43.54
N GLY A 411 4.12 17.19 44.83
CA GLY A 411 3.28 18.25 45.42
C GLY A 411 3.79 19.65 45.03
N GLY A 412 2.85 20.56 44.80
CA GLY A 412 3.19 21.94 44.46
C GLY A 412 3.44 22.22 42.96
N PHE A 413 3.28 21.23 42.09
CA PHE A 413 3.25 21.41 40.65
C PHE A 413 1.79 21.46 40.13
N PRO A 414 1.47 22.25 39.11
CA PRO A 414 2.34 23.07 38.27
C PRO A 414 2.94 24.27 38.97
N ALA A 415 4.12 24.72 38.46
CA ALA A 415 4.86 25.82 39.04
C ALA A 415 4.14 27.17 38.93
N GLY A 416 3.22 27.34 37.98
CA GLY A 416 2.43 28.56 37.81
C GLY A 416 1.90 28.77 36.40
N LYS A 417 1.29 29.94 36.19
CA LYS A 417 0.69 30.34 34.91
C LYS A 417 1.09 31.76 34.54
N TRP A 418 1.27 31.98 33.24
CA TRP A 418 1.39 33.32 32.69
C TRP A 418 0.02 34.02 32.61
N THR A 419 -0.03 35.27 33.05
CA THR A 419 -1.10 36.21 32.71
C THR A 419 -0.57 37.07 31.57
N LEU A 420 -1.21 37.00 30.41
CA LEU A 420 -0.78 37.67 29.19
C LEU A 420 -1.85 38.67 28.72
N PRO A 421 -1.50 39.92 28.38
CA PRO A 421 -2.41 40.83 27.68
C PRO A 421 -2.80 40.27 26.32
N GLU A 422 -4.05 40.52 25.84
CA GLU A 422 -4.61 39.96 24.60
C GLU A 422 -3.78 40.21 23.33
N LYS A 423 -2.98 41.26 23.29
CA LYS A 423 -2.24 41.68 22.12
C LYS A 423 -0.74 41.31 22.15
N ILE A 424 -0.31 40.61 23.19
CA ILE A 424 1.11 40.28 23.29
C ILE A 424 1.44 39.02 22.48
N GLU A 425 2.44 39.13 21.63
CA GLU A 425 2.93 38.01 20.84
C GLU A 425 3.78 37.09 21.71
N THR A 426 3.58 35.78 21.57
CA THR A 426 4.39 34.76 22.25
C THR A 426 4.96 33.79 21.20
N LYS A 427 6.17 33.29 21.44
CA LYS A 427 6.79 32.29 20.57
C LYS A 427 7.58 31.29 21.41
N TYR A 428 7.30 30.02 21.24
CA TYR A 428 8.16 28.94 21.72
C TYR A 428 9.37 28.84 20.80
N LEU A 429 10.58 28.82 21.38
CA LEU A 429 11.86 28.81 20.63
C LEU A 429 12.44 27.41 20.52
N GLY A 430 12.06 26.48 21.37
CA GLY A 430 12.61 25.15 21.46
C GLY A 430 13.26 24.85 22.79
N PHE A 431 14.15 23.88 22.82
CA PHE A 431 14.90 23.53 24.03
C PHE A 431 16.36 23.19 23.72
N TYR A 432 17.20 23.44 24.74
CA TYR A 432 18.63 23.16 24.73
C TYR A 432 18.92 21.95 25.62
N LYS A 433 19.74 21.03 25.12
CA LYS A 433 20.41 20.00 25.90
C LYS A 433 21.71 20.60 26.46
N ALA A 434 21.60 21.27 27.58
CA ALA A 434 22.73 21.89 28.27
C ALA A 434 23.31 20.95 29.33
N LYS A 435 24.50 21.28 29.87
CA LYS A 435 25.21 20.47 30.88
C LYS A 435 24.27 20.04 32.02
N GLY A 436 23.84 18.78 32.03
CA GLY A 436 23.04 18.15 33.08
C GLY A 436 21.58 18.63 33.17
N ARG A 437 21.07 19.34 32.17
CA ARG A 437 19.70 19.87 32.19
C ARG A 437 19.13 20.06 30.80
N ILE A 438 17.79 20.13 30.71
CA ILE A 438 17.06 20.55 29.51
C ILE A 438 16.48 21.92 29.79
N VAL A 439 16.84 22.91 28.97
CA VAL A 439 16.44 24.33 29.15
C VAL A 439 15.48 24.71 28.02
N PHE A 440 14.26 25.07 28.37
CA PHE A 440 13.24 25.52 27.43
C PHE A 440 13.38 27.03 27.19
N GLY A 441 13.42 27.44 25.94
CA GLY A 441 13.42 28.84 25.53
C GLY A 441 12.10 29.27 24.93
N TYR A 442 11.61 30.44 25.29
CA TYR A 442 10.46 31.07 24.65
C TYR A 442 10.51 32.60 24.81
N ARG A 443 9.67 33.28 24.03
CA ARG A 443 9.63 34.75 24.01
C ARG A 443 8.22 35.25 24.28
N ILE A 444 8.11 36.29 25.14
CA ILE A 444 6.92 37.04 25.38
C ILE A 444 7.18 38.52 25.00
N GLY A 445 6.54 38.98 23.94
CA GLY A 445 6.89 40.24 23.30
C GLY A 445 8.34 40.21 22.77
N LYS A 446 9.22 41.03 23.33
CA LYS A 446 10.65 41.07 23.02
C LYS A 446 11.53 40.39 24.05
N THR A 447 10.97 39.91 25.14
CA THR A 447 11.68 39.35 26.29
C THR A 447 11.83 37.83 26.09
N GLU A 448 13.04 37.35 26.16
CA GLU A 448 13.33 35.90 26.12
C GLU A 448 13.38 35.35 27.55
N ILE A 449 12.82 34.17 27.70
CA ILE A 449 12.67 33.47 28.97
C ILE A 449 13.17 32.05 28.77
N TYR A 450 13.91 31.57 29.78
CA TYR A 450 14.49 30.24 29.80
C TYR A 450 14.09 29.52 31.06
N GLU A 451 13.55 28.31 30.95
CA GLU A 451 13.04 27.54 32.09
C GLU A 451 13.58 26.10 32.06
N TRP A 452 13.85 25.60 33.28
CA TRP A 452 14.28 24.21 33.46
C TRP A 452 13.89 23.70 34.84
N VAL A 453 14.01 22.38 35.01
CA VAL A 453 13.83 21.73 36.33
C VAL A 453 15.16 21.03 36.73
N GLU A 454 15.43 21.00 38.03
CA GLU A 454 16.56 20.26 38.61
C GLU A 454 16.07 19.29 39.67
N GLY A 455 16.53 18.02 39.61
CA GLY A 455 16.19 16.96 40.56
C GLY A 455 17.37 16.55 41.43
N LYS A 456 17.73 17.34 42.44
CA LYS A 456 18.81 17.07 43.42
C LYS A 456 18.22 16.84 44.80
N GLY A 457 17.75 15.59 45.07
CA GLY A 457 17.06 15.28 46.31
C GLY A 457 15.58 15.66 46.32
N GLU A 458 15.26 16.83 45.85
CA GLU A 458 13.91 17.32 45.54
C GLU A 458 13.87 17.89 44.12
N LEU A 459 12.69 18.06 43.56
CA LEU A 459 12.50 18.71 42.27
C LEU A 459 12.35 20.22 42.50
N THR A 460 13.23 20.98 41.87
CA THR A 460 13.20 22.46 41.91
C THR A 460 12.94 22.98 40.50
N TYR A 461 12.20 24.08 40.44
CA TYR A 461 11.88 24.80 39.23
C TYR A 461 12.74 26.08 39.14
N GLN A 462 13.28 26.36 37.97
CA GLN A 462 14.19 27.47 37.72
C GLN A 462 13.74 28.28 36.51
N ARG A 463 13.87 29.61 36.56
CA ARG A 463 13.57 30.52 35.46
C ARG A 463 14.61 31.61 35.35
N PHE A 464 15.01 31.92 34.15
CA PHE A 464 15.87 33.02 33.76
C PHE A 464 15.10 33.95 32.82
N ILE A 465 15.08 35.26 33.09
CA ILE A 465 14.44 36.27 32.26
C ILE A 465 15.51 37.21 31.71
N GLN A 466 15.64 37.26 30.40
CA GLN A 466 16.55 38.14 29.72
C GLN A 466 15.90 39.50 29.47
N GLY A 467 16.19 40.48 30.33
CA GLY A 467 15.63 41.80 30.25
C GLY A 467 14.39 41.98 31.15
N LYS A 468 13.51 42.92 30.79
CA LYS A 468 12.32 43.28 31.58
C LYS A 468 11.05 42.72 30.93
N LEU A 469 10.17 42.15 31.72
CA LEU A 469 8.85 41.71 31.24
C LEU A 469 8.05 42.87 30.68
N PRO A 470 7.28 42.68 29.61
CA PRO A 470 6.35 43.69 29.11
C PRO A 470 5.30 44.08 30.17
N GLU A 471 4.75 45.29 30.03
CA GLU A 471 3.70 45.77 30.92
C GLU A 471 2.46 44.88 30.86
N GLY A 472 1.90 44.53 32.02
CA GLY A 472 0.73 43.67 32.15
C GLY A 472 1.02 42.19 32.04
N VAL A 473 2.26 41.78 31.81
CA VAL A 473 2.70 40.38 31.85
C VAL A 473 3.06 40.02 33.28
N ALA A 474 2.45 38.99 33.82
CA ALA A 474 2.75 38.49 35.15
C ALA A 474 2.76 36.96 35.17
N PHE A 475 3.54 36.39 36.05
CA PHE A 475 3.55 34.97 36.35
C PHE A 475 3.01 34.73 37.76
N THR A 476 2.09 33.79 37.92
CA THR A 476 1.55 33.39 39.23
C THR A 476 2.03 32.00 39.57
N GLY A 477 2.85 31.86 40.62
CA GLY A 477 3.42 30.58 41.07
C GLY A 477 4.63 30.75 41.98
N ASN A 478 5.31 29.63 42.29
CA ASN A 478 6.52 29.65 43.10
C ASN A 478 7.70 30.13 42.23
N ASP A 479 8.11 31.36 42.40
CA ASP A 479 9.17 31.97 41.62
C ASP A 479 10.55 31.80 42.25
N PHE A 480 11.44 31.13 41.52
CA PHE A 480 12.87 31.37 41.65
C PHE A 480 13.33 32.13 40.42
N ILE A 481 13.18 33.46 40.41
CA ILE A 481 13.69 34.32 39.37
C ILE A 481 15.14 34.63 39.70
N ARG A 482 16.06 34.29 38.81
CA ARG A 482 17.42 34.87 38.78
C ARG A 482 17.41 36.00 37.77
N GLU A 483 17.50 37.27 38.26
CA GLU A 483 17.96 38.35 37.42
C GLU A 483 19.48 38.17 37.22
N SER A 484 19.92 37.90 36.00
CA SER A 484 21.29 37.50 35.70
C SER A 484 21.79 38.14 34.39
N SER A 485 23.08 38.19 34.28
CA SER A 485 23.81 38.80 33.16
C SER A 485 23.77 37.92 31.90
N ILE A 486 24.12 38.46 30.75
CA ILE A 486 24.29 37.68 29.47
C ILE A 486 25.34 36.57 29.65
N SER A 487 26.36 36.77 30.48
CA SER A 487 27.36 35.74 30.78
C SER A 487 26.72 34.51 31.46
N ASP A 488 25.76 34.73 32.37
CA ASP A 488 25.05 33.62 33.02
C ASP A 488 24.19 32.82 32.04
N LEU A 489 23.62 33.48 31.01
CA LEU A 489 22.84 32.80 29.98
C LEU A 489 23.78 31.94 29.08
N ILE A 490 24.94 32.46 28.69
CA ILE A 490 25.89 31.70 27.90
C ILE A 490 26.36 30.45 28.68
N GLU A 491 26.61 30.59 29.98
CA GLU A 491 26.96 29.46 30.83
C GLU A 491 25.79 28.47 30.97
N LEU A 492 24.58 28.97 31.14
CA LEU A 492 23.37 28.16 31.24
C LEU A 492 23.12 27.28 29.99
N LEU A 493 23.35 27.82 28.81
CA LEU A 493 23.11 27.18 27.52
C LEU A 493 24.30 26.45 26.94
N GLN A 494 25.42 26.31 27.70
CA GLN A 494 26.54 25.51 27.23
C GLN A 494 26.10 24.07 26.90
N PRO A 495 26.44 23.57 25.70
CA PRO A 495 26.12 22.23 25.26
C PRO A 495 26.53 21.14 26.24
N ALA A 496 25.77 20.08 26.30
CA ALA A 496 26.19 18.85 26.96
C ALA A 496 27.31 18.18 26.19
N GLU A 497 28.08 17.33 26.83
CA GLU A 497 29.00 16.42 26.13
C GLU A 497 28.18 15.31 25.45
N ALA A 498 28.70 14.76 24.33
CA ALA A 498 28.07 13.68 23.61
C ALA A 498 27.73 12.49 24.51
N GLN A 499 26.49 12.07 24.51
CA GLN A 499 25.97 10.96 25.34
C GLN A 499 26.10 9.60 24.65
N TRP A 500 26.26 9.59 23.34
CA TRP A 500 26.14 8.37 22.51
C TRP A 500 27.39 8.10 21.67
N SER A 501 28.47 8.80 21.88
CA SER A 501 29.73 8.70 21.10
C SER A 501 30.30 7.28 21.08
N ASP A 502 30.08 6.48 22.13
CA ASP A 502 30.53 5.09 22.26
C ASP A 502 29.56 4.06 21.65
N LYS A 503 28.34 4.48 21.26
CA LYS A 503 27.27 3.61 20.78
C LYS A 503 27.11 3.65 19.26
N VAL A 504 28.21 3.49 18.54
CA VAL A 504 28.22 3.45 17.07
C VAL A 504 27.79 2.06 16.58
N VAL A 505 26.89 2.01 15.60
CA VAL A 505 26.46 0.74 14.99
C VAL A 505 27.04 0.60 13.59
N ILE A 506 27.59 -0.57 13.28
CA ILE A 506 28.13 -0.86 11.95
C ILE A 506 27.29 -1.91 11.27
N THR A 507 26.83 -1.61 10.06
CA THR A 507 26.12 -2.56 9.19
C THR A 507 26.81 -2.68 7.83
N LYS A 508 26.38 -3.62 7.02
CA LYS A 508 26.83 -3.78 5.63
C LYS A 508 25.65 -3.58 4.70
N GLY A 509 25.82 -2.74 3.69
CA GLY A 509 24.85 -2.60 2.63
C GLY A 509 24.93 -3.75 1.63
N LYS A 510 24.08 -3.70 0.64
CA LYS A 510 24.01 -4.67 -0.45
C LYS A 510 23.90 -3.92 -1.77
N LEU A 511 24.87 -4.12 -2.63
CA LEU A 511 24.83 -3.59 -4.00
C LEU A 511 23.78 -4.32 -4.83
N GLY A 512 23.04 -3.57 -5.59
CA GLY A 512 22.12 -4.06 -6.59
C GLY A 512 22.83 -4.74 -7.75
N LYS A 513 22.07 -5.45 -8.54
CA LYS A 513 22.54 -6.04 -9.80
C LYS A 513 21.84 -5.35 -10.95
N ALA A 514 22.58 -4.96 -11.96
CA ALA A 514 22.02 -4.51 -13.22
C ALA A 514 21.23 -5.68 -13.86
N LEU A 515 19.96 -5.46 -14.10
CA LEU A 515 19.09 -6.40 -14.79
C LEU A 515 18.80 -5.85 -16.19
N HIS A 516 18.87 -6.69 -17.21
CA HIS A 516 18.72 -6.30 -18.63
C HIS A 516 17.43 -5.53 -18.93
N HIS A 517 16.36 -5.80 -18.16
CA HIS A 517 15.03 -5.20 -18.33
C HIS A 517 14.70 -4.11 -17.29
N SER A 518 15.62 -3.77 -16.39
CA SER A 518 15.40 -2.74 -15.38
C SER A 518 16.27 -1.51 -15.69
N PRO A 519 15.67 -0.32 -15.82
CA PRO A 519 16.42 0.92 -16.03
C PRO A 519 17.17 1.40 -14.78
N TYR A 520 16.95 0.75 -13.62
CA TYR A 520 17.52 1.14 -12.33
C TYR A 520 18.26 -0.01 -11.66
N VAL A 521 19.34 0.34 -10.99
CA VAL A 521 20.04 -0.53 -10.02
C VAL A 521 19.69 -0.01 -8.64
N ILE A 522 19.33 -0.90 -7.71
CA ILE A 522 18.91 -0.53 -6.37
C ILE A 522 19.90 -1.10 -5.37
N ASP A 523 20.61 -0.20 -4.70
CA ASP A 523 21.46 -0.53 -3.58
C ASP A 523 20.66 -0.46 -2.26
N THR A 524 21.00 -1.31 -1.31
CA THR A 524 20.30 -1.39 -0.03
C THR A 524 21.23 -1.02 1.11
N LEU A 525 20.86 -0.01 1.88
CA LEU A 525 21.51 0.33 3.13
C LEU A 525 20.84 -0.46 4.26
N THR A 526 21.59 -1.35 4.92
CA THR A 526 21.05 -2.14 6.02
C THR A 526 20.98 -1.29 7.28
N ILE A 527 19.76 -1.12 7.79
CA ILE A 527 19.50 -0.35 9.03
C ILE A 527 19.88 -1.14 10.29
N PRO A 528 20.26 -0.48 11.39
CA PRO A 528 20.51 -1.11 12.68
C PRO A 528 19.18 -1.53 13.34
N TYR A 529 18.71 -2.70 12.98
CA TYR A 529 17.38 -3.20 13.38
C TYR A 529 17.48 -4.16 14.56
N ARG A 530 16.49 -4.15 15.46
CA ARG A 530 16.38 -5.02 16.64
C ARG A 530 17.60 -4.93 17.57
N ASP A 531 18.23 -6.06 17.80
CA ASP A 531 19.35 -6.22 18.73
C ASP A 531 20.61 -5.41 18.34
N LEU A 532 20.66 -4.95 17.09
CA LEU A 532 21.75 -4.06 16.65
C LEU A 532 21.54 -2.63 17.13
N ASN A 533 20.32 -2.21 17.45
CA ASN A 533 20.04 -0.87 17.97
C ASN A 533 20.20 -0.81 19.50
N PRO A 534 21.27 -0.19 20.02
CA PRO A 534 21.53 -0.16 21.47
C PRO A 534 20.50 0.64 22.27
N TYR A 535 19.69 1.47 21.60
CA TYR A 535 18.64 2.29 22.23
C TYR A 535 17.27 1.61 22.27
N LYS A 536 17.17 0.41 21.70
CA LYS A 536 15.93 -0.36 21.62
C LYS A 536 14.77 0.33 20.90
N THR A 537 15.04 1.44 20.20
CA THR A 537 14.05 2.16 19.39
C THR A 537 13.84 1.45 18.05
N PRO A 538 12.60 1.20 17.62
CA PRO A 538 12.34 0.61 16.32
C PRO A 538 12.76 1.51 15.15
N MET A 539 13.52 0.97 14.21
CA MET A 539 14.01 1.66 13.02
C MET A 539 12.94 1.76 11.93
N ARG A 540 11.85 2.45 12.21
CA ARG A 540 10.80 2.77 11.24
C ARG A 540 11.10 4.12 10.61
N ILE A 541 11.61 4.09 9.39
CA ILE A 541 12.04 5.29 8.67
C ILE A 541 10.87 6.21 8.39
N GLY A 542 11.00 7.47 8.80
CA GLY A 542 10.02 8.54 8.58
C GLY A 542 10.44 9.54 7.51
N GLY A 543 11.74 9.71 7.30
CA GLY A 543 12.30 10.63 6.30
C GLY A 543 13.79 10.41 6.14
N VAL A 544 14.34 10.85 5.01
CA VAL A 544 15.75 10.74 4.64
C VAL A 544 16.18 12.05 3.98
N GLY A 545 17.36 12.54 4.33
CA GLY A 545 18.01 13.69 3.70
C GLY A 545 19.48 13.41 3.45
N VAL A 546 20.10 14.09 2.50
CA VAL A 546 21.48 13.90 2.10
C VAL A 546 22.29 15.17 2.39
N PHE A 547 23.42 15.04 3.06
CA PHE A 547 24.35 16.13 3.31
C PHE A 547 25.23 16.42 2.08
N SER A 548 25.85 17.58 2.06
CA SER A 548 26.73 18.00 0.96
C SER A 548 27.97 17.08 0.78
N ASP A 549 28.40 16.41 1.82
CA ASP A 549 29.51 15.45 1.84
C ASP A 549 29.11 14.00 1.50
N GLY A 550 27.81 13.74 1.24
CA GLY A 550 27.27 12.43 0.88
C GLY A 550 26.84 11.57 2.07
N GLN A 551 26.99 12.04 3.31
CA GLN A 551 26.34 11.40 4.46
C GLN A 551 24.82 11.47 4.33
N ILE A 552 24.10 10.60 5.03
CA ILE A 552 22.63 10.58 5.02
C ILE A 552 22.11 10.79 6.44
N ALA A 553 21.14 11.71 6.59
CA ALA A 553 20.32 11.81 7.79
C ALA A 553 19.05 10.97 7.62
N VAL A 554 18.68 10.24 8.66
CA VAL A 554 17.49 9.37 8.68
C VAL A 554 16.70 9.64 9.96
N CYS A 555 15.44 10.06 9.85
CA CYS A 555 14.57 10.10 11.02
C CYS A 555 13.70 8.85 11.14
N THR A 556 13.30 8.50 12.36
CA THR A 556 12.40 7.39 12.64
C THR A 556 11.13 7.88 13.30
N ILE A 557 9.99 7.23 13.05
CA ILE A 557 8.72 7.59 13.70
C ILE A 557 8.78 7.46 15.23
N MET A 558 9.78 6.78 15.76
CA MET A 558 9.96 6.66 17.21
C MET A 558 10.74 7.84 17.83
N GLY A 559 11.17 8.79 16.99
CA GLY A 559 11.74 10.06 17.46
C GLY A 559 13.26 10.17 17.35
N ASP A 560 13.96 9.19 16.80
CA ASP A 560 15.40 9.27 16.57
C ASP A 560 15.72 9.94 15.24
N VAL A 561 16.86 10.63 15.20
CA VAL A 561 17.57 11.00 13.97
C VAL A 561 18.94 10.35 14.00
N TRP A 562 19.27 9.69 12.90
CA TRP A 562 20.55 9.01 12.70
C TRP A 562 21.32 9.63 11.55
N ILE A 563 22.64 9.73 11.69
CA ILE A 563 23.54 10.04 10.59
C ILE A 563 24.24 8.75 10.16
N VAL A 564 24.27 8.54 8.86
CA VAL A 564 24.86 7.36 8.22
C VAL A 564 26.04 7.80 7.38
N ASP A 565 27.20 7.26 7.69
CA ASP A 565 28.44 7.46 6.97
C ASP A 565 28.92 6.16 6.31
N GLY A 566 29.92 6.26 5.42
CA GLY A 566 30.51 5.11 4.73
C GLY A 566 29.65 4.60 3.54
N ILE A 567 28.90 5.49 2.92
CA ILE A 567 28.12 5.22 1.71
C ILE A 567 29.05 5.38 0.51
N ASP A 568 29.74 4.31 0.16
CA ASP A 568 30.67 4.22 -0.96
C ASP A 568 30.22 3.16 -1.98
N ASP A 569 30.95 3.04 -3.09
CA ASP A 569 30.68 2.07 -4.16
C ASP A 569 30.69 0.60 -3.71
N THR A 570 31.08 0.31 -2.48
CA THR A 570 31.18 -1.06 -1.93
C THR A 570 30.14 -1.38 -0.88
N LEU A 571 29.59 -0.39 -0.20
CA LEU A 571 28.67 -0.48 0.93
C LEU A 571 29.13 -1.47 2.02
N LYS A 572 30.44 -1.70 2.16
CA LYS A 572 30.97 -2.72 3.08
C LYS A 572 30.89 -2.32 4.54
N LYS A 573 30.84 -1.01 4.82
CA LYS A 573 30.87 -0.50 6.18
C LYS A 573 30.01 0.75 6.29
N LEU A 574 28.74 0.59 6.66
CA LEU A 574 27.85 1.70 6.99
C LEU A 574 27.95 2.00 8.48
N VAL A 575 28.28 3.22 8.83
CA VAL A 575 28.49 3.68 10.20
C VAL A 575 27.29 4.52 10.62
N TRP A 576 26.52 4.02 11.58
CA TRP A 576 25.31 4.66 12.09
C TRP A 576 25.57 5.30 13.45
N LYS A 577 25.30 6.60 13.55
CA LYS A 577 25.38 7.36 14.79
C LYS A 577 24.03 8.02 15.06
N ARG A 578 23.53 7.93 16.30
CA ARG A 578 22.34 8.67 16.71
C ARG A 578 22.70 10.12 16.93
N PHE A 579 22.07 11.02 16.18
CA PHE A 579 22.29 12.46 16.23
C PHE A 579 21.31 13.17 17.16
N ALA A 580 20.05 12.74 17.14
CA ALA A 580 18.99 13.29 17.98
C ALA A 580 18.01 12.20 18.41
N SER A 581 17.24 12.45 19.47
CA SER A 581 16.21 11.54 19.97
C SER A 581 15.06 12.28 20.62
N GLY A 582 13.97 11.55 20.90
CA GLY A 582 12.82 12.05 21.63
C GLY A 582 11.88 12.94 20.83
N LEU A 583 12.05 13.09 19.50
CA LEU A 583 11.16 13.86 18.63
C LEU A 583 9.76 13.22 18.55
N ASN A 584 8.75 14.05 18.31
CA ASN A 584 7.35 13.59 18.28
C ASN A 584 6.96 12.99 16.93
N GLN A 585 7.22 11.70 16.78
CA GLN A 585 6.78 10.91 15.62
C GLN A 585 7.11 11.54 14.26
N PRO A 586 8.39 11.77 13.95
CA PRO A 586 8.82 12.37 12.70
C PRO A 586 8.44 11.50 11.49
N LEU A 587 7.84 12.13 10.47
CA LEU A 587 7.47 11.50 9.20
C LEU A 587 7.90 12.33 7.99
N GLY A 588 8.91 13.16 8.16
CA GLY A 588 9.56 13.91 7.10
C GLY A 588 10.85 14.57 7.62
N LEU A 589 11.87 14.56 6.78
CA LEU A 589 13.19 15.14 7.07
C LEU A 589 13.75 15.73 5.78
N VAL A 590 14.37 16.91 5.88
CA VAL A 590 15.22 17.48 4.83
C VAL A 590 16.53 17.94 5.44
N VAL A 591 17.61 17.88 4.66
CA VAL A 591 18.89 18.50 4.95
C VAL A 591 19.08 19.66 3.98
N ASN A 592 19.29 20.85 4.52
CA ASN A 592 19.56 22.05 3.73
C ASN A 592 20.67 22.83 4.41
N ASP A 593 21.67 23.26 3.64
CA ASP A 593 22.90 23.90 4.15
C ASP A 593 23.53 23.08 5.29
N ASP A 594 23.52 21.75 5.12
CA ASP A 594 23.98 20.76 6.10
C ASP A 594 23.29 20.84 7.48
N LEU A 595 22.13 21.50 7.56
CA LEU A 595 21.27 21.52 8.73
C LEU A 595 20.09 20.57 8.56
N ILE A 596 19.81 19.81 9.60
CA ILE A 596 18.71 18.85 9.60
C ILE A 596 17.42 19.54 10.05
N HIS A 597 16.38 19.44 9.23
CA HIS A 597 15.02 19.87 9.53
C HIS A 597 14.10 18.68 9.59
N VAL A 598 13.27 18.59 10.63
CA VAL A 598 12.39 17.45 10.88
C VAL A 598 10.97 17.93 11.17
N ILE A 599 9.99 17.39 10.46
CA ILE A 599 8.58 17.62 10.78
C ILE A 599 8.08 16.55 11.75
N GLY A 600 7.73 16.98 12.94
CA GLY A 600 7.04 16.19 13.95
C GLY A 600 5.54 16.47 13.98
N ARG A 601 4.80 15.78 14.84
CA ARG A 601 3.37 16.04 15.03
C ARG A 601 3.09 17.37 15.74
N ASP A 602 4.07 17.90 16.43
CA ASP A 602 3.98 19.07 17.29
C ASP A 602 4.60 20.32 16.66
N GLN A 603 5.69 20.16 15.90
CA GLN A 603 6.43 21.28 15.38
C GLN A 603 7.33 20.90 14.18
N LEU A 604 7.76 21.92 13.43
CA LEU A 604 8.91 21.84 12.54
C LEU A 604 10.16 22.20 13.35
N THR A 605 11.05 21.24 13.49
CA THR A 605 12.27 21.35 14.30
C THR A 605 13.49 21.46 13.41
N ARG A 606 14.38 22.42 13.69
CA ARG A 606 15.74 22.47 13.15
C ARG A 606 16.70 22.02 14.25
N LEU A 607 17.60 21.10 13.92
CA LEU A 607 18.54 20.51 14.86
C LEU A 607 19.93 21.14 14.69
N HIS A 608 20.51 21.58 15.80
CA HIS A 608 21.83 22.19 15.84
C HIS A 608 22.77 21.39 16.74
N ASP A 609 23.92 21.01 16.22
CA ASP A 609 25.11 20.56 16.97
C ASP A 609 25.99 21.78 17.22
N MET A 610 25.91 22.35 18.41
CA MET A 610 26.56 23.64 18.74
C MET A 610 28.02 23.49 19.08
N ASN A 611 28.44 22.32 19.54
CA ASN A 611 29.83 22.02 19.97
C ASN A 611 30.57 21.09 19.00
N GLN A 612 29.90 20.64 17.91
CA GLN A 612 30.41 19.76 16.85
C GLN A 612 30.88 18.38 17.36
N ASP A 613 30.14 17.82 18.32
CA ASP A 613 30.44 16.50 18.86
C ASP A 613 29.66 15.35 18.17
N GLY A 614 28.77 15.70 17.23
CA GLY A 614 27.97 14.77 16.45
C GLY A 614 26.60 14.45 17.07
N GLU A 615 26.19 15.24 18.08
CA GLU A 615 24.86 15.15 18.70
C GLU A 615 24.15 16.52 18.72
N ALA A 616 22.84 16.54 18.57
CA ALA A 616 22.09 17.78 18.59
C ALA A 616 21.94 18.34 20.01
N ASP A 617 22.34 19.60 20.19
CA ASP A 617 22.25 20.35 21.44
C ASP A 617 21.05 21.27 21.51
N PHE A 618 20.64 21.84 20.38
CA PHE A 618 19.50 22.72 20.31
C PHE A 618 18.45 22.22 19.33
N TYR A 619 17.27 21.97 19.84
CA TYR A 619 16.07 21.58 19.12
C TYR A 619 15.22 22.83 18.88
N GLU A 620 15.57 23.58 17.84
CA GLU A 620 14.91 24.85 17.52
C GLU A 620 13.51 24.64 16.96
N CYS A 621 12.50 25.27 17.54
CA CYS A 621 11.14 25.31 17.03
C CYS A 621 11.01 26.40 15.98
N LEU A 622 11.01 26.07 14.69
CA LEU A 622 10.74 27.03 13.61
C LEU A 622 9.30 27.47 13.63
N THR A 623 8.36 26.53 13.77
CA THR A 623 6.94 26.77 13.99
C THR A 623 6.28 25.57 14.64
N ASN A 624 5.34 25.83 15.53
CA ASN A 624 4.39 24.88 16.09
C ASN A 624 2.93 25.32 15.87
N GLU A 625 2.69 26.29 15.00
CA GLU A 625 1.38 26.89 14.74
C GLU A 625 0.56 26.07 13.72
N PHE A 626 0.46 24.76 13.91
CA PHE A 626 -0.43 23.91 13.14
C PHE A 626 -1.09 22.88 14.06
N PRO A 627 -2.30 22.39 13.72
CA PRO A 627 -3.03 21.52 14.61
C PRO A 627 -2.35 20.17 14.72
N THR A 628 -2.02 19.80 15.95
CA THR A 628 -1.59 18.48 16.30
C THR A 628 -2.72 17.78 17.01
N ALA A 629 -3.23 16.73 16.42
CA ALA A 629 -4.20 15.90 17.06
C ALA A 629 -3.56 14.59 17.52
N ARG A 630 -4.07 14.08 18.62
CA ARG A 630 -3.86 12.69 19.03
C ARG A 630 -4.58 11.76 18.03
N GLY A 631 -4.36 10.49 18.12
CA GLY A 631 -5.00 9.52 17.23
C GLY A 631 -4.31 9.42 15.86
N ASN A 632 -5.04 9.48 14.79
CA ASN A 632 -4.54 9.26 13.44
C ASN A 632 -4.18 10.55 12.68
N SER A 633 -3.98 11.66 13.36
CA SER A 633 -3.51 12.89 12.73
C SER A 633 -2.00 12.99 12.83
N PHE A 634 -1.34 13.04 11.67
CA PHE A 634 0.11 13.14 11.55
C PHE A 634 0.47 14.31 10.65
N ALA A 635 1.66 14.89 10.88
CA ALA A 635 2.35 15.69 9.88
C ALA A 635 3.20 14.73 9.04
N LEU A 636 3.01 14.74 7.74
CA LEU A 636 3.57 13.77 6.80
C LEU A 636 4.43 14.47 5.78
N THR A 637 5.53 13.85 5.42
CA THR A 637 6.50 14.36 4.44
C THR A 637 7.07 15.72 4.81
N LEU A 638 8.21 16.06 4.29
CA LEU A 638 8.80 17.40 4.40
C LEU A 638 9.60 17.68 3.15
N HIS A 639 9.36 18.83 2.54
CA HIS A 639 10.13 19.34 1.42
C HIS A 639 10.52 20.78 1.71
N GLN A 640 11.58 21.24 1.05
CA GLN A 640 12.02 22.63 1.05
C GLN A 640 12.34 23.03 -0.38
N ASP A 641 11.98 24.24 -0.76
CA ASP A 641 12.33 24.81 -2.05
C ASP A 641 13.54 25.79 -1.94
N ASP A 642 14.00 26.28 -3.08
CA ASP A 642 15.15 27.20 -3.18
C ASP A 642 14.88 28.61 -2.59
N GLN A 643 13.66 28.87 -2.11
CA GLN A 643 13.25 30.09 -1.42
C GLN A 643 13.13 29.90 0.09
N ASP A 644 13.69 28.83 0.64
CA ASP A 644 13.60 28.43 2.06
C ASP A 644 12.16 28.23 2.56
N ARG A 645 11.22 27.88 1.67
CA ARG A 645 9.87 27.56 2.07
C ARG A 645 9.74 26.07 2.31
N PHE A 646 9.15 25.72 3.44
CA PHE A 646 8.89 24.32 3.82
C PHE A 646 7.48 23.92 3.44
N TYR A 647 7.32 22.65 3.04
CA TYR A 647 6.05 22.07 2.65
C TYR A 647 5.87 20.72 3.37
N TRP A 648 4.70 20.52 3.95
CA TRP A 648 4.29 19.24 4.55
C TRP A 648 2.79 19.06 4.47
N PHE A 649 2.33 17.84 4.72
CA PHE A 649 0.90 17.54 4.79
C PHE A 649 0.45 17.35 6.24
N THR A 650 -0.62 18.02 6.64
CA THR A 650 -1.28 17.82 7.94
C THR A 650 -2.73 17.40 7.74
N ARG A 651 -3.12 16.27 8.30
CA ARG A 651 -4.50 15.81 8.23
C ARG A 651 -5.39 16.62 9.18
N SER A 652 -6.00 17.66 8.67
CA SER A 652 -7.04 18.43 9.40
C SER A 652 -8.00 19.08 8.42
N SER A 653 -9.15 19.55 8.91
CA SER A 653 -10.11 20.29 8.09
C SER A 653 -9.63 21.70 7.69
N GLN A 654 -8.70 22.26 8.46
CA GLN A 654 -8.15 23.60 8.25
C GLN A 654 -6.82 23.61 7.54
N PHE A 655 -6.07 22.49 7.65
CA PHE A 655 -4.76 22.30 7.04
C PHE A 655 -4.83 21.07 6.16
N GLY A 656 -4.06 21.07 5.13
CA GLY A 656 -3.88 19.95 4.21
C GLY A 656 -2.44 19.95 3.79
N MET A 657 -2.18 20.22 2.50
CA MET A 657 -0.85 20.60 2.05
C MET A 657 -0.56 22.00 2.57
N THR A 658 0.48 22.10 3.39
CA THR A 658 0.84 23.31 4.14
C THR A 658 2.16 23.85 3.64
N ARG A 659 2.27 25.16 3.50
CA ARG A 659 3.52 25.88 3.19
C ARG A 659 3.87 26.82 4.33
N PHE A 660 5.15 26.91 4.64
CA PHE A 660 5.69 27.76 5.69
C PHE A 660 6.97 28.45 5.22
N SER A 661 7.06 29.76 5.40
CA SER A 661 8.31 30.52 5.28
C SER A 661 8.80 30.91 6.65
N PRO A 662 10.10 30.77 6.98
CA PRO A 662 10.65 31.21 8.27
C PRO A 662 10.23 32.65 8.60
N GLY A 663 9.79 32.88 9.84
CA GLY A 663 9.28 34.19 10.29
C GLY A 663 7.82 34.49 9.93
N SER A 664 7.11 33.60 9.23
CA SER A 664 5.68 33.74 8.90
C SER A 664 4.82 32.73 9.68
N LYS A 665 3.51 32.72 9.42
CA LYS A 665 2.61 31.66 9.86
C LYS A 665 2.45 30.61 8.75
N PRO A 666 2.30 29.31 9.11
CA PRO A 666 1.96 28.29 8.15
C PRO A 666 0.62 28.58 7.45
N ILE A 667 0.57 28.36 6.14
CA ILE A 667 -0.65 28.53 5.34
C ILE A 667 -1.02 27.21 4.64
N ALA A 668 -2.32 26.92 4.57
CA ALA A 668 -2.81 25.82 3.76
C ALA A 668 -2.80 26.20 2.28
N VAL A 669 -2.12 25.43 1.45
CA VAL A 669 -2.11 25.60 -0.03
C VAL A 669 -3.11 24.66 -0.70
N ALA A 670 -3.45 23.55 -0.09
CA ALA A 670 -4.57 22.69 -0.51
C ALA A 670 -5.19 21.97 0.69
N THR A 671 -6.50 21.78 0.66
CA THR A 671 -7.27 21.08 1.68
C THR A 671 -8.14 19.98 1.05
N GLY A 672 -8.88 19.22 1.89
CA GLY A 672 -9.78 18.18 1.38
C GLY A 672 -9.10 16.86 1.00
N LEU A 673 -7.79 16.76 1.16
CA LEU A 673 -7.01 15.56 0.85
C LEU A 673 -6.96 14.61 2.05
N ARG A 674 -6.92 13.30 1.80
CA ARG A 674 -6.81 12.29 2.86
C ARG A 674 -5.38 11.76 2.97
N GLY A 675 -4.70 12.05 4.10
CA GLY A 675 -3.48 11.39 4.50
C GLY A 675 -2.43 11.24 3.39
N CYS A 676 -1.99 12.37 2.81
CA CYS A 676 -0.98 12.36 1.76
C CYS A 676 0.35 11.89 2.32
N ASN A 677 0.68 10.63 2.08
CA ASN A 677 1.94 10.00 2.51
C ASN A 677 3.02 10.08 1.42
N GLY A 678 2.70 10.69 0.29
CA GLY A 678 3.61 11.07 -0.76
C GLY A 678 3.29 12.50 -1.19
N THR A 679 4.30 13.33 -1.27
CA THR A 679 4.23 14.68 -1.83
C THR A 679 5.50 14.96 -2.62
N GLY A 680 5.46 15.95 -3.50
CA GLY A 680 6.62 16.41 -4.25
C GLY A 680 6.54 17.89 -4.45
N VAL A 681 7.67 18.56 -4.41
CA VAL A 681 7.79 20.01 -4.63
C VAL A 681 8.96 20.24 -5.59
N SER A 682 8.74 21.05 -6.64
CA SER A 682 9.84 21.46 -7.53
C SER A 682 10.83 22.37 -6.77
N PRO A 683 12.12 22.42 -7.15
CA PRO A 683 13.12 23.26 -6.50
C PRO A 683 12.68 24.72 -6.38
N ASP A 684 12.07 25.30 -7.40
CA ASP A 684 11.55 26.67 -7.39
C ASP A 684 10.19 26.82 -6.65
N GLY A 685 9.59 25.72 -6.22
CA GLY A 685 8.29 25.68 -5.54
C GLY A 685 7.10 26.01 -6.46
N SER A 686 7.28 26.04 -7.78
CA SER A 686 6.21 26.32 -8.74
C SER A 686 5.27 25.15 -8.96
N ILE A 687 5.74 23.93 -8.73
CA ILE A 687 4.96 22.69 -8.87
C ILE A 687 4.94 21.96 -7.52
N VAL A 688 3.74 21.69 -7.04
CA VAL A 688 3.51 20.90 -5.82
C VAL A 688 2.59 19.74 -6.14
N PHE A 689 3.01 18.54 -5.81
CA PHE A 689 2.19 17.33 -5.94
C PHE A 689 1.78 16.78 -4.59
N ALA A 690 0.55 16.29 -4.50
CA ALA A 690 0.03 15.57 -3.36
C ALA A 690 -0.56 14.23 -3.78
N MET A 691 -0.26 13.18 -3.03
CA MET A 691 -0.71 11.80 -3.28
C MET A 691 -1.59 11.34 -2.11
N PRO A 692 -2.89 11.67 -2.11
CA PRO A 692 -3.79 11.25 -1.05
C PRO A 692 -4.08 9.76 -1.11
N GLN A 693 -4.30 9.21 0.08
CA GLN A 693 -4.68 7.82 0.28
C GLN A 693 -6.16 7.60 -0.09
N GLU A 694 -6.49 6.45 -0.70
CA GLU A 694 -7.88 6.07 -0.94
C GLU A 694 -8.70 6.00 0.36
N GLY A 695 -9.99 6.15 0.24
CA GLY A 695 -10.94 6.12 1.35
C GLY A 695 -12.36 5.80 0.88
N SER A 696 -13.32 5.87 1.80
CA SER A 696 -14.73 5.64 1.47
C SER A 696 -15.32 6.65 0.47
N TRP A 697 -14.74 7.84 0.40
CA TRP A 697 -15.12 8.96 -0.47
C TRP A 697 -14.15 9.20 -1.64
N GLN A 698 -13.01 8.54 -1.64
CA GLN A 698 -12.00 8.58 -2.69
C GLN A 698 -11.62 7.14 -3.04
N PRO A 699 -12.06 6.60 -4.18
CA PRO A 699 -11.98 5.17 -4.48
C PRO A 699 -10.57 4.68 -4.81
N ALA A 700 -9.66 5.58 -5.18
CA ALA A 700 -8.27 5.24 -5.50
C ALA A 700 -7.30 6.31 -5.00
N SER A 701 -6.07 5.91 -4.71
CA SER A 701 -4.95 6.83 -4.55
C SER A 701 -4.63 7.47 -5.90
N GLY A 702 -4.33 8.77 -5.90
CA GLY A 702 -4.02 9.53 -7.12
C GLY A 702 -2.83 10.44 -6.91
N ILE A 703 -2.38 11.07 -7.97
CA ILE A 703 -1.40 12.16 -7.94
C ILE A 703 -2.10 13.41 -8.40
N PHE A 704 -2.09 14.45 -7.58
CA PHE A 704 -2.73 15.73 -7.87
C PHE A 704 -1.69 16.83 -7.85
N GLU A 705 -1.70 17.67 -8.86
CA GLU A 705 -1.00 18.94 -8.83
C GLU A 705 -1.80 19.92 -7.98
N VAL A 706 -1.12 20.61 -7.09
CA VAL A 706 -1.70 21.62 -6.19
C VAL A 706 -1.37 22.97 -6.78
N GLY A 707 -2.38 23.63 -7.34
CA GLY A 707 -2.27 24.94 -7.97
C GLY A 707 -2.44 26.12 -7.00
#